data_b634fe2cf5636ef7015cc5a0c163f5ba
#
_entry.id   b634fe2cf5636ef7015cc5a0c163f5ba
#
_cell.length_a   1.000
_cell.length_b   1.000
_cell.length_c   1.000
_cell.angle_alpha   90.00
_cell.angle_beta   90.00
_cell.angle_gamma   90.00
#
_symmetry.space_group_name_H-M   'P 1'
#
loop_
_entity.id
_entity.type
_entity.pdbx_description
1 polymer ?
#
loop_
_entity_poly.entity_id
_entity_poly.type
_entity_poly.pdbx_seq_one_letter_code
_entity_poly.pdbx_strand_id
1 'polypeptide(L)'
;GSSNMTAWAMVDGVEWNVRISETANPDVIQKFHAMFESYWESLDYKTYDSLQFAEAIDKSDVSESTINLSPFLVEPYPFQQRLLDDIVASRNAGFHRNLVVAATGTGKTAISAFDFASIVSSGAQCRLLFVAHRKEILDQSRRMFAQVLQDPNFGELWVDGEKPKRFEQVFASVQTLSNQDFSSISPDYFDVIIIDEAHHVAAPSYQRVLDHFKPRELVGLTATPERGDGSSILSFFDDRIAAELRIWEAIDQQYLSPFAYFGIRDGADLSGLAWRRGMGYDVEELTNVYTSNHQWISLVIQQVNQKILNFSSMRAIGFCASVRHARFVSDQFTKAGIKSVALTGESESQDRKSAISDLKEGRIQAIFTVDLFNEGIDIPNVDTLLLMRPTDSPLLFMQQIGRGLRKSKNKTICTILDFVGHHRKEFRYENRFKALVGGTRKELERNVQLGFPFLPAGCQINLDFHSQSEILESLKNSLPTQWTKMVLELRSTGDVSMKEFIEQTGLTLEDIYSNGRSYTELRRAAGFDLAEMQDKEKTLLRGVGRIRHIDDLARIRQYRSFLSTDDIPKLGSLNAFDRRLLRMLSAVVTSVFKMNGGDEELELIWQFPSVRQEILWLLDVSSKVVDVVHREFSDQREIPLRIHALYSKIEIQAA
;
A
#
# COMPACT_ATOMS: atom_id res chain seq x y z
N GLY A 1 33.14 28.40 9.25
CA GLY A 1 32.10 27.47 8.84
C GLY A 1 32.55 26.70 7.63
N SER A 2 32.32 25.40 7.59
CA SER A 2 32.59 24.56 6.42
C SER A 2 31.41 24.70 5.44
N SER A 3 31.60 25.43 4.37
CA SER A 3 30.74 25.28 3.20
C SER A 3 31.10 23.94 2.53
N ASN A 4 30.09 23.16 2.18
CA ASN A 4 30.30 21.94 1.44
C ASN A 4 30.82 22.29 0.03
N MET A 5 32.10 22.04 -0.24
CA MET A 5 32.77 22.41 -1.49
C MET A 5 32.53 21.40 -2.63
N THR A 6 31.46 20.62 -2.57
CA THR A 6 31.07 19.80 -3.73
C THR A 6 30.54 20.68 -4.86
N ALA A 7 30.74 20.26 -6.12
CA ALA A 7 30.17 20.97 -7.28
C ALA A 7 28.66 21.17 -7.14
N TRP A 8 27.98 20.26 -6.48
CA TRP A 8 26.54 20.31 -6.21
C TRP A 8 26.16 21.41 -5.20
N ALA A 9 26.92 21.54 -4.11
CA ALA A 9 26.68 22.59 -3.11
C ALA A 9 27.02 23.99 -3.65
N MET A 10 27.95 24.09 -4.59
CA MET A 10 28.35 25.38 -5.18
C MET A 10 27.43 25.87 -6.29
N VAL A 11 26.73 24.98 -7.00
CA VAL A 11 25.92 25.33 -8.18
C VAL A 11 24.41 25.23 -7.86
N ASP A 12 23.96 24.20 -7.17
CA ASP A 12 22.55 23.87 -6.99
C ASP A 12 22.08 23.81 -5.52
N GLY A 13 23.00 23.89 -4.54
CA GLY A 13 22.71 23.80 -3.11
C GLY A 13 22.15 25.10 -2.53
N VAL A 14 21.12 25.02 -1.72
CA VAL A 14 20.68 26.12 -0.84
C VAL A 14 21.42 25.96 0.48
N GLU A 15 22.43 26.79 0.70
CA GLU A 15 23.14 26.85 1.98
C GLU A 15 22.70 28.06 2.80
N TRP A 16 22.42 27.81 4.06
CA TRP A 16 22.18 28.87 5.03
C TRP A 16 23.49 29.21 5.71
N ASN A 17 24.09 30.35 5.35
CA ASN A 17 25.29 30.85 6.02
C ASN A 17 24.87 31.81 7.12
N VAL A 18 25.11 31.45 8.38
CA VAL A 18 24.90 32.31 9.55
C VAL A 18 26.25 32.99 9.88
N ARG A 19 26.29 34.30 9.82
CA ARG A 19 27.45 35.06 10.26
C ARG A 19 27.39 35.26 11.76
N ILE A 20 28.34 34.67 12.49
CA ILE A 20 28.48 34.82 13.94
C ILE A 20 29.75 35.63 14.17
N SER A 21 29.67 36.66 14.98
CA SER A 21 30.85 37.47 15.38
C SER A 21 31.27 37.13 16.80
N GLU A 22 32.57 37.11 17.03
CA GLU A 22 33.16 36.88 18.36
C GLU A 22 32.66 37.86 19.40
N THR A 23 32.45 39.12 18.99
CA THR A 23 31.92 40.19 19.84
C THR A 23 30.47 39.98 20.25
N ALA A 24 29.63 39.36 19.40
CA ALA A 24 28.24 39.15 19.67
C ALA A 24 27.91 37.79 20.33
N ASN A 25 28.75 36.79 20.04
CA ASN A 25 28.52 35.41 20.47
C ASN A 25 29.84 34.73 20.85
N PRO A 26 30.62 35.24 21.86
CA PRO A 26 31.93 34.72 22.19
C PRO A 26 31.92 33.22 22.57
N ASP A 27 30.92 32.77 23.33
CA ASP A 27 30.81 31.39 23.78
C ASP A 27 30.59 30.41 22.64
N VAL A 28 29.88 30.82 21.58
CA VAL A 28 29.64 29.98 20.39
C VAL A 28 30.93 29.84 19.59
N ILE A 29 31.66 30.94 19.42
CA ILE A 29 32.98 30.93 18.72
C ILE A 29 34.00 30.10 19.50
N GLN A 30 34.06 30.19 20.82
CA GLN A 30 34.94 29.35 21.64
C GLN A 30 34.62 27.87 21.52
N LYS A 31 33.33 27.50 21.50
CA LYS A 31 32.96 26.11 21.27
C LYS A 31 33.35 25.61 19.89
N PHE A 32 33.19 26.41 18.84
CA PHE A 32 33.66 26.05 17.51
C PHE A 32 35.17 25.87 17.45
N HIS A 33 35.94 26.76 18.09
CA HIS A 33 37.37 26.61 18.18
C HIS A 33 37.78 25.32 18.90
N ALA A 34 37.18 25.05 20.06
CA ALA A 34 37.50 23.85 20.82
C ALA A 34 37.17 22.56 20.04
N MET A 35 36.02 22.53 19.34
CA MET A 35 35.66 21.41 18.48
C MET A 35 36.59 21.26 17.27
N PHE A 36 36.98 22.37 16.64
CA PHE A 36 37.91 22.35 15.51
C PHE A 36 39.29 21.82 15.94
N GLU A 37 39.83 22.31 17.05
CA GLU A 37 41.09 21.83 17.63
C GLU A 37 41.05 20.34 17.97
N SER A 38 39.93 19.89 18.57
CA SER A 38 39.68 18.48 18.87
C SER A 38 39.69 17.61 17.62
N TYR A 39 39.07 18.06 16.54
CA TYR A 39 39.09 17.33 15.26
C TYR A 39 40.47 17.39 14.59
N TRP A 40 41.15 18.53 14.67
CA TRP A 40 42.45 18.72 14.05
C TRP A 40 43.56 17.85 14.70
N GLU A 41 43.45 17.62 16.00
CA GLU A 41 44.35 16.77 16.77
C GLU A 41 43.91 15.28 16.80
N SER A 42 42.76 14.96 16.28
CA SER A 42 42.28 13.57 16.25
C SER A 42 43.11 12.71 15.31
N LEU A 43 43.48 11.52 15.78
CA LEU A 43 44.19 10.51 15.00
C LEU A 43 43.39 9.94 13.83
N ASP A 44 42.05 10.20 13.83
CA ASP A 44 41.17 9.76 12.76
C ASP A 44 41.30 10.60 11.49
N TYR A 45 41.91 11.79 11.58
CA TYR A 45 42.17 12.68 10.44
C TYR A 45 43.63 12.64 10.04
N LYS A 46 43.86 12.41 8.76
CA LYS A 46 45.22 12.41 8.17
C LYS A 46 45.41 13.64 7.31
N THR A 47 46.63 14.13 7.25
CA THR A 47 47.00 15.19 6.31
C THR A 47 46.68 14.75 4.89
N TYR A 48 46.00 15.60 4.10
CA TYR A 48 45.64 15.30 2.72
C TYR A 48 46.87 15.08 1.87
N ASP A 49 46.99 13.91 1.27
CA ASP A 49 47.98 13.52 0.28
C ASP A 49 47.24 13.10 -0.99
N SER A 50 47.50 13.83 -2.08
CA SER A 50 46.78 13.63 -3.34
C SER A 50 47.05 12.26 -3.99
N LEU A 51 48.26 11.71 -3.77
CA LEU A 51 48.63 10.40 -4.30
C LEU A 51 47.99 9.26 -3.51
N GLN A 52 48.02 9.34 -2.18
CA GLN A 52 47.37 8.35 -1.32
C GLN A 52 45.85 8.39 -1.50
N PHE A 53 45.29 9.58 -1.74
CA PHE A 53 43.84 9.73 -2.00
C PHE A 53 43.45 9.14 -3.36
N ALA A 54 44.25 9.37 -4.41
CA ALA A 54 44.04 8.76 -5.72
C ALA A 54 44.19 7.23 -5.67
N GLU A 55 45.19 6.70 -4.97
CA GLU A 55 45.37 5.26 -4.77
C GLU A 55 44.22 4.64 -3.94
N ALA A 56 43.65 5.37 -2.99
CA ALA A 56 42.49 4.90 -2.22
C ALA A 56 41.21 4.85 -3.07
N ILE A 57 41.04 5.80 -4.00
CA ILE A 57 39.95 5.79 -4.97
C ILE A 57 40.12 4.63 -5.97
N ASP A 58 41.32 4.46 -6.56
CA ASP A 58 41.59 3.37 -7.49
C ASP A 58 41.43 1.98 -6.84
N LYS A 59 41.78 1.84 -5.57
CA LYS A 59 41.55 0.61 -4.80
C LYS A 59 40.07 0.37 -4.47
N SER A 60 39.23 1.40 -4.46
CA SER A 60 37.79 1.28 -4.23
C SER A 60 37.03 0.73 -5.45
N ASP A 61 37.64 0.82 -6.65
CA ASP A 61 37.04 0.29 -7.89
C ASP A 61 37.28 -1.22 -8.12
N VAL A 62 38.01 -1.88 -7.24
CA VAL A 62 38.34 -3.31 -7.37
C VAL A 62 37.65 -4.15 -6.29
N SER A 63 36.40 -4.32 -6.39
CA SER A 63 35.60 -5.57 -6.18
C SER A 63 34.11 -5.29 -6.20
N GLU A 64 33.40 -5.93 -7.10
CA GLU A 64 31.90 -5.90 -7.17
C GLU A 64 31.18 -6.43 -5.90
N SER A 65 31.93 -6.85 -4.88
CA SER A 65 31.36 -7.47 -3.66
C SER A 65 31.35 -6.58 -2.40
N THR A 66 32.08 -5.47 -2.39
CA THR A 66 32.15 -4.62 -1.19
C THR A 66 31.20 -3.42 -1.33
N ILE A 67 30.26 -3.30 -0.40
CA ILE A 67 29.33 -2.16 -0.37
C ILE A 67 30.11 -0.93 0.12
N ASN A 68 30.21 0.11 -0.71
CA ASN A 68 30.74 1.39 -0.27
C ASN A 68 29.71 2.08 0.63
N LEU A 69 30.01 2.16 1.92
CA LEU A 69 29.17 2.85 2.88
C LEU A 69 29.37 4.37 2.75
N SER A 70 28.27 5.11 2.82
CA SER A 70 28.35 6.56 3.04
C SER A 70 28.97 6.84 4.41
N PRO A 71 29.90 7.79 4.54
CA PRO A 71 30.46 8.19 5.83
C PRO A 71 29.40 8.87 6.74
N PHE A 72 28.25 9.23 6.19
CA PHE A 72 27.15 9.83 6.95
C PHE A 72 26.26 8.73 7.52
N LEU A 73 25.94 8.84 8.80
CA LEU A 73 24.91 8.02 9.44
C LEU A 73 23.56 8.31 8.77
N VAL A 74 22.88 7.26 8.36
CA VAL A 74 21.51 7.36 7.86
C VAL A 74 20.59 7.39 9.06
N GLU A 75 19.78 8.44 9.16
CA GLU A 75 18.77 8.58 10.19
C GLU A 75 17.37 8.45 9.59
N PRO A 76 16.40 7.89 10.33
CA PRO A 76 15.04 7.81 9.84
C PRO A 76 14.43 9.22 9.76
N TYR A 77 13.67 9.48 8.69
CA TYR A 77 12.85 10.69 8.64
C TYR A 77 11.80 10.68 9.77
N PRO A 78 11.31 11.85 10.23
CA PRO A 78 10.33 11.91 11.33
C PRO A 78 9.11 10.99 11.15
N PHE A 79 8.60 10.85 9.94
CA PHE A 79 7.49 9.94 9.66
C PHE A 79 7.91 8.45 9.74
N GLN A 80 9.14 8.13 9.31
CA GLN A 80 9.67 6.77 9.45
C GLN A 80 9.86 6.43 10.92
N GLN A 81 10.35 7.39 11.72
CA GLN A 81 10.46 7.20 13.16
C GLN A 81 9.08 6.91 13.79
N ARG A 82 8.03 7.65 13.40
CA ARG A 82 6.66 7.36 13.87
C ARG A 82 6.24 5.93 13.55
N LEU A 83 6.47 5.47 12.31
CA LEU A 83 6.13 4.10 11.93
C LEU A 83 6.95 3.05 12.71
N LEU A 84 8.23 3.35 13.00
CA LEU A 84 9.08 2.51 13.83
C LEU A 84 8.55 2.45 15.28
N ASP A 85 8.13 3.59 15.83
CA ASP A 85 7.54 3.66 17.17
C ASP A 85 6.22 2.85 17.25
N ASP A 86 5.40 2.87 16.19
CA ASP A 86 4.18 2.06 16.08
C ASP A 86 4.49 0.56 16.04
N ILE A 87 5.54 0.14 15.31
CA ILE A 87 6.00 -1.26 15.25
C ILE A 87 6.50 -1.70 16.63
N VAL A 88 7.28 -0.86 17.32
CA VAL A 88 7.77 -1.16 18.67
C VAL A 88 6.60 -1.26 19.66
N ALA A 89 5.63 -0.35 19.60
CA ALA A 89 4.43 -0.41 20.44
C ALA A 89 3.64 -1.69 20.20
N SER A 90 3.56 -2.15 18.95
CA SER A 90 2.96 -3.40 18.56
C SER A 90 3.63 -4.61 19.22
N ARG A 91 4.96 -4.69 19.18
CA ARG A 91 5.74 -5.75 19.84
C ARG A 91 5.56 -5.74 21.35
N ASN A 92 5.59 -4.56 21.96
CA ASN A 92 5.37 -4.40 23.39
C ASN A 92 3.97 -4.85 23.85
N ALA A 93 2.99 -4.80 22.94
CA ALA A 93 1.66 -5.34 23.15
C ALA A 93 1.56 -6.86 22.91
N GLY A 94 2.67 -7.54 22.59
CA GLY A 94 2.77 -8.99 22.39
C GLY A 94 2.45 -9.45 20.97
N PHE A 95 2.44 -8.56 19.98
CA PHE A 95 2.22 -8.91 18.59
C PHE A 95 3.55 -9.00 17.84
N HIS A 96 3.83 -10.17 17.29
CA HIS A 96 5.10 -10.47 16.63
C HIS A 96 4.97 -10.71 15.12
N ARG A 97 3.78 -10.51 14.56
CA ARG A 97 3.48 -10.55 13.13
C ARG A 97 2.98 -9.18 12.69
N ASN A 98 3.89 -8.33 12.23
CA ASN A 98 3.63 -6.92 12.01
C ASN A 98 3.55 -6.58 10.53
N LEU A 99 2.38 -6.07 10.07
CA LEU A 99 2.22 -5.53 8.73
C LEU A 99 2.45 -4.02 8.74
N VAL A 100 3.37 -3.58 7.89
CA VAL A 100 3.66 -2.16 7.66
C VAL A 100 3.11 -1.77 6.29
N VAL A 101 2.10 -0.91 6.30
CA VAL A 101 1.50 -0.37 5.08
C VAL A 101 2.06 1.02 4.85
N ALA A 102 2.91 1.18 3.85
CA ALA A 102 3.52 2.46 3.55
C ALA A 102 3.52 2.71 2.03
N ALA A 103 3.11 3.91 1.62
CA ALA A 103 3.00 4.29 0.22
C ALA A 103 4.31 4.02 -0.56
N THR A 104 4.20 3.72 -1.84
CA THR A 104 5.38 3.54 -2.70
C THR A 104 6.19 4.83 -2.73
N GLY A 105 7.50 4.73 -2.51
CA GLY A 105 8.40 5.89 -2.50
C GLY A 105 8.69 6.47 -1.10
N THR A 106 8.07 5.97 -0.03
CA THR A 106 8.32 6.41 1.36
C THR A 106 9.48 5.69 2.05
N GLY A 107 10.16 4.77 1.36
CA GLY A 107 11.35 4.09 1.89
C GLY A 107 11.04 2.89 2.80
N LYS A 108 10.09 2.03 2.41
CA LYS A 108 9.75 0.77 3.13
C LYS A 108 10.97 -0.04 3.52
N THR A 109 11.92 -0.20 2.59
CA THR A 109 13.18 -0.92 2.84
C THR A 109 14.02 -0.26 3.93
N ALA A 110 14.09 1.08 3.97
CA ALA A 110 14.80 1.79 5.03
C ALA A 110 14.11 1.60 6.39
N ILE A 111 12.77 1.67 6.44
CA ILE A 111 11.99 1.40 7.64
C ILE A 111 12.31 0.00 8.19
N SER A 112 12.33 -1.03 7.33
CA SER A 112 12.65 -2.39 7.75
C SER A 112 14.11 -2.56 8.21
N ALA A 113 15.04 -1.81 7.62
CA ALA A 113 16.44 -1.82 8.04
C ALA A 113 16.63 -1.16 9.41
N PHE A 114 15.97 -0.03 9.68
CA PHE A 114 15.97 0.61 10.99
C PHE A 114 15.27 -0.23 12.05
N ASP A 115 14.16 -0.87 11.69
CA ASP A 115 13.46 -1.78 12.56
C ASP A 115 14.33 -2.96 12.99
N PHE A 116 15.00 -3.59 12.02
CA PHE A 116 15.97 -4.66 12.29
C PHE A 116 17.14 -4.17 13.14
N ALA A 117 17.69 -2.99 12.86
CA ALA A 117 18.76 -2.39 13.65
C ALA A 117 18.34 -2.19 15.12
N SER A 118 17.08 -1.82 15.37
CA SER A 118 16.55 -1.68 16.73
C SER A 118 16.45 -3.02 17.46
N ILE A 119 16.12 -4.12 16.75
CA ILE A 119 16.08 -5.47 17.31
C ILE A 119 17.49 -5.95 17.69
N VAL A 120 18.48 -5.72 16.81
CA VAL A 120 19.87 -6.13 17.04
C VAL A 120 20.54 -5.32 18.14
N SER A 121 20.25 -4.03 18.26
CA SER A 121 20.81 -3.15 19.30
C SER A 121 20.43 -3.58 20.73
N SER A 122 19.43 -4.42 20.88
CA SER A 122 19.09 -5.07 22.17
C SER A 122 20.06 -6.16 22.61
N GLY A 123 21.16 -6.42 21.87
CA GLY A 123 22.26 -7.30 22.26
C GLY A 123 22.10 -8.77 21.85
N ALA A 124 21.08 -9.14 21.09
CA ALA A 124 20.90 -10.49 20.59
C ALA A 124 21.56 -10.68 19.21
N GLN A 125 22.28 -11.79 19.02
CA GLN A 125 22.59 -12.26 17.67
C GLN A 125 21.27 -12.63 17.00
N CYS A 126 20.88 -11.92 15.92
CA CYS A 126 19.66 -12.16 15.18
C CYS A 126 19.96 -12.63 13.76
N ARG A 127 19.41 -13.75 13.35
CA ARG A 127 19.43 -14.23 11.99
C ARG A 127 18.26 -13.66 11.20
N LEU A 128 18.56 -13.08 10.05
CA LEU A 128 17.57 -12.42 9.19
C LEU A 128 17.34 -13.23 7.91
N LEU A 129 16.07 -13.39 7.53
CA LEU A 129 15.68 -13.75 6.17
C LEU A 129 14.84 -12.62 5.57
N PHE A 130 15.39 -11.91 4.58
CA PHE A 130 14.67 -10.92 3.77
C PHE A 130 14.20 -11.58 2.47
N VAL A 131 12.89 -11.55 2.22
CA VAL A 131 12.27 -12.22 1.06
C VAL A 131 11.68 -11.19 0.11
N ALA A 132 12.10 -11.24 -1.15
CA ALA A 132 11.51 -10.48 -2.23
C ALA A 132 11.47 -11.32 -3.52
N HIS A 133 10.88 -10.79 -4.58
CA HIS A 133 10.71 -11.57 -5.83
C HIS A 133 11.75 -11.25 -6.91
N ARG A 134 12.56 -10.20 -6.78
CA ARG A 134 13.58 -9.79 -7.77
C ARG A 134 14.95 -9.59 -7.16
N LYS A 135 15.98 -9.96 -7.93
CA LYS A 135 17.38 -9.80 -7.52
C LYS A 135 17.76 -8.35 -7.26
N GLU A 136 17.29 -7.43 -8.10
CA GLU A 136 17.58 -6.00 -7.97
C GLU A 136 17.06 -5.42 -6.64
N ILE A 137 15.87 -5.87 -6.21
CA ILE A 137 15.29 -5.48 -4.92
C ILE A 137 16.14 -6.03 -3.77
N LEU A 138 16.54 -7.29 -3.87
CA LEU A 138 17.36 -7.95 -2.84
C LEU A 138 18.71 -7.26 -2.67
N ASP A 139 19.38 -6.94 -3.77
CA ASP A 139 20.68 -6.24 -3.71
C ASP A 139 20.52 -4.81 -3.18
N GLN A 140 19.49 -4.07 -3.61
CA GLN A 140 19.18 -2.75 -3.09
C GLN A 140 18.84 -2.79 -1.59
N SER A 141 18.07 -3.78 -1.16
CA SER A 141 17.71 -3.96 0.25
C SER A 141 18.93 -4.31 1.09
N ARG A 142 19.77 -5.23 0.63
CA ARG A 142 21.02 -5.58 1.27
C ARG A 142 21.93 -4.36 1.48
N ARG A 143 22.09 -3.51 0.45
CA ARG A 143 22.86 -2.26 0.54
C ARG A 143 22.25 -1.28 1.55
N MET A 144 20.92 -1.16 1.60
CA MET A 144 20.25 -0.30 2.57
C MET A 144 20.48 -0.78 4.01
N PHE A 145 20.37 -2.09 4.26
CA PHE A 145 20.68 -2.67 5.56
C PHE A 145 22.13 -2.48 5.95
N ALA A 146 23.06 -2.74 5.04
CA ALA A 146 24.51 -2.49 5.26
C ALA A 146 24.78 -1.03 5.63
N GLN A 147 24.12 -0.08 4.95
CA GLN A 147 24.25 1.34 5.22
C GLN A 147 23.68 1.76 6.57
N VAL A 148 22.50 1.25 6.95
CA VAL A 148 21.86 1.56 8.23
C VAL A 148 22.64 0.95 9.41
N LEU A 149 23.12 -0.28 9.24
CA LEU A 149 23.88 -1.01 10.28
C LEU A 149 25.38 -0.66 10.28
N GLN A 150 25.84 0.16 9.32
CA GLN A 150 27.25 0.52 9.14
C GLN A 150 28.18 -0.71 9.02
N ASP A 151 27.69 -1.79 8.42
CA ASP A 151 28.45 -3.00 8.15
C ASP A 151 28.55 -3.26 6.62
N PRO A 152 29.70 -3.01 5.98
CA PRO A 152 29.85 -3.21 4.53
C PRO A 152 29.75 -4.68 4.10
N ASN A 153 29.87 -5.61 5.03
CA ASN A 153 29.79 -7.06 4.78
C ASN A 153 28.44 -7.64 5.16
N PHE A 154 27.48 -6.80 5.49
CA PHE A 154 26.15 -7.24 5.91
C PHE A 154 25.39 -7.91 4.77
N GLY A 155 24.90 -9.10 5.06
CA GLY A 155 23.95 -9.84 4.23
C GLY A 155 24.57 -10.57 3.04
N GLU A 156 23.98 -11.71 2.74
CA GLU A 156 24.34 -12.59 1.62
C GLU A 156 23.12 -12.79 0.71
N LEU A 157 23.37 -12.85 -0.60
CA LEU A 157 22.32 -13.09 -1.59
C LEU A 157 22.06 -14.59 -1.77
N TRP A 158 20.78 -14.95 -1.90
CA TRP A 158 20.33 -16.29 -2.28
C TRP A 158 19.36 -16.19 -3.46
N VAL A 159 19.92 -16.01 -4.64
CA VAL A 159 19.19 -15.78 -5.89
C VAL A 159 20.03 -16.13 -7.10
N ASP A 160 19.44 -16.60 -8.19
CA ASP A 160 20.09 -16.86 -9.48
C ASP A 160 21.37 -17.75 -9.40
N GLY A 161 21.31 -18.77 -8.53
CA GLY A 161 22.44 -19.69 -8.32
C GLY A 161 23.47 -19.22 -7.29
N GLU A 162 23.42 -17.96 -6.83
CA GLU A 162 24.18 -17.50 -5.68
C GLU A 162 23.63 -18.15 -4.41
N LYS A 163 24.53 -18.67 -3.56
CA LYS A 163 24.16 -19.28 -2.27
C LYS A 163 24.91 -18.63 -1.14
N PRO A 164 24.23 -18.33 -0.01
CA PRO A 164 24.89 -17.80 1.18
C PRO A 164 25.90 -18.81 1.74
N LYS A 165 26.99 -18.28 2.33
CA LYS A 165 28.05 -19.10 2.95
C LYS A 165 27.88 -19.19 4.47
N ARG A 166 27.50 -18.08 5.10
CA ARG A 166 27.33 -17.98 6.57
C ARG A 166 25.92 -18.25 7.03
N PHE A 167 24.92 -17.97 6.15
CA PHE A 167 23.50 -18.14 6.43
C PHE A 167 22.97 -17.33 7.65
N GLU A 168 23.62 -16.23 8.00
CA GLU A 168 23.21 -15.40 9.14
C GLU A 168 22.18 -14.34 8.76
N GLN A 169 22.50 -13.52 7.75
CA GLN A 169 21.62 -12.50 7.19
C GLN A 169 21.44 -12.78 5.70
N VAL A 170 20.29 -13.33 5.35
CA VAL A 170 20.04 -13.86 4.00
C VAL A 170 19.01 -13.00 3.28
N PHE A 171 19.34 -12.56 2.08
CA PHE A 171 18.45 -11.87 1.14
C PHE A 171 18.11 -12.83 0.01
N ALA A 172 16.91 -13.38 0.02
CA ALA A 172 16.54 -14.49 -0.86
C ALA A 172 15.34 -14.17 -1.76
N SER A 173 15.40 -14.68 -3.01
CA SER A 173 14.21 -14.64 -3.86
C SER A 173 13.22 -15.73 -3.45
N VAL A 174 11.93 -15.39 -3.45
CA VAL A 174 10.89 -16.36 -3.15
C VAL A 174 10.90 -17.54 -4.12
N GLN A 175 11.27 -17.31 -5.40
CA GLN A 175 11.41 -18.35 -6.42
C GLN A 175 12.54 -19.34 -6.06
N THR A 176 13.68 -18.80 -5.59
CA THR A 176 14.79 -19.66 -5.13
C THR A 176 14.36 -20.46 -3.92
N LEU A 177 13.73 -19.83 -2.91
CA LEU A 177 13.27 -20.49 -1.69
C LEU A 177 12.21 -21.56 -2.00
N SER A 178 11.27 -21.30 -2.90
CA SER A 178 10.21 -22.26 -3.23
C SER A 178 10.73 -23.57 -3.83
N ASN A 179 11.93 -23.55 -4.39
CA ASN A 179 12.57 -24.73 -4.99
C ASN A 179 13.58 -25.43 -4.05
N GLN A 180 13.77 -24.92 -2.81
CA GLN A 180 14.69 -25.53 -1.85
C GLN A 180 14.00 -26.57 -0.97
N ASP A 181 14.80 -27.55 -0.54
CA ASP A 181 14.42 -28.45 0.54
C ASP A 181 14.88 -27.83 1.87
N PHE A 182 13.93 -27.53 2.76
CA PHE A 182 14.19 -26.96 4.07
C PHE A 182 14.37 -27.99 5.17
N SER A 183 14.30 -29.30 4.89
CA SER A 183 14.34 -30.36 5.87
C SER A 183 15.57 -30.33 6.78
N SER A 184 16.68 -29.78 6.29
CA SER A 184 17.94 -29.64 7.02
C SER A 184 18.06 -28.35 7.83
N ILE A 185 17.10 -27.41 7.71
CA ILE A 185 17.11 -26.11 8.38
C ILE A 185 16.03 -26.13 9.45
N SER A 186 16.38 -25.79 10.70
CA SER A 186 15.41 -25.72 11.80
C SER A 186 14.30 -24.69 11.52
N PRO A 187 13.04 -24.96 11.88
CA PRO A 187 11.95 -24.00 11.73
C PRO A 187 12.20 -22.64 12.42
N ASP A 188 12.92 -22.63 13.53
CA ASP A 188 13.29 -21.45 14.31
C ASP A 188 14.65 -20.86 13.95
N TYR A 189 15.21 -21.28 12.80
CA TYR A 189 16.56 -20.86 12.38
C TYR A 189 16.70 -19.35 12.19
N PHE A 190 15.71 -18.71 11.56
CA PHE A 190 15.68 -17.28 11.38
C PHE A 190 14.85 -16.62 12.49
N ASP A 191 15.46 -15.70 13.22
CA ASP A 191 14.79 -14.94 14.28
C ASP A 191 13.81 -13.91 13.71
N VAL A 192 14.19 -13.29 12.58
CA VAL A 192 13.42 -12.24 11.91
C VAL A 192 13.22 -12.63 10.45
N ILE A 193 11.97 -12.61 9.99
CA ILE A 193 11.64 -12.74 8.58
C ILE A 193 10.95 -11.46 8.12
N ILE A 194 11.48 -10.86 7.05
CA ILE A 194 10.90 -9.67 6.41
C ILE A 194 10.44 -10.04 5.02
N ILE A 195 9.18 -9.77 4.71
CA ILE A 195 8.58 -10.02 3.40
C ILE A 195 8.31 -8.68 2.73
N ASP A 196 9.06 -8.38 1.67
CA ASP A 196 8.75 -7.24 0.82
C ASP A 196 7.64 -7.58 -0.16
N GLU A 197 6.81 -6.57 -0.49
CA GLU A 197 5.57 -6.71 -1.25
C GLU A 197 4.66 -7.82 -0.66
N ALA A 198 4.38 -7.69 0.64
CA ALA A 198 3.65 -8.68 1.44
C ALA A 198 2.22 -8.99 0.92
N HIS A 199 1.69 -8.21 -0.01
CA HIS A 199 0.42 -8.54 -0.68
C HIS A 199 0.49 -9.86 -1.49
N HIS A 200 1.70 -10.39 -1.74
CA HIS A 200 1.92 -11.71 -2.35
C HIS A 200 1.98 -12.86 -1.33
N VAL A 201 1.90 -12.59 -0.02
CA VAL A 201 2.12 -13.59 1.04
C VAL A 201 1.22 -14.82 0.92
N ALA A 202 0.02 -14.67 0.37
CA ALA A 202 -0.92 -15.76 0.17
C ALA A 202 -0.59 -16.66 -1.05
N ALA A 203 0.42 -16.32 -1.87
CA ALA A 203 0.84 -17.19 -2.96
C ALA A 203 1.53 -18.46 -2.42
N PRO A 204 1.36 -19.62 -3.08
CA PRO A 204 1.90 -20.92 -2.60
C PRO A 204 3.40 -20.88 -2.33
N SER A 205 4.17 -20.09 -3.09
CA SER A 205 5.62 -19.93 -2.91
C SER A 205 6.00 -19.28 -1.60
N TYR A 206 5.23 -18.27 -1.15
CA TYR A 206 5.43 -17.61 0.15
C TYR A 206 4.90 -18.46 1.30
N GLN A 207 3.74 -19.11 1.10
CA GLN A 207 3.16 -19.99 2.12
C GLN A 207 4.13 -21.12 2.48
N ARG A 208 4.78 -21.73 1.50
CA ARG A 208 5.78 -22.78 1.75
C ARG A 208 6.91 -22.32 2.70
N VAL A 209 7.34 -21.06 2.56
CA VAL A 209 8.37 -20.47 3.45
C VAL A 209 7.82 -20.28 4.87
N LEU A 210 6.60 -19.72 5.00
CA LEU A 210 5.96 -19.43 6.29
C LEU A 210 5.41 -20.68 6.98
N ASP A 211 5.12 -21.74 6.25
CA ASP A 211 4.71 -23.02 6.80
C ASP A 211 5.90 -23.71 7.50
N HIS A 212 7.09 -23.59 6.91
CA HIS A 212 8.31 -24.17 7.45
C HIS A 212 8.90 -23.31 8.58
N PHE A 213 9.24 -22.05 8.29
CA PHE A 213 9.92 -21.17 9.25
C PHE A 213 8.95 -20.55 10.24
N LYS A 214 9.34 -20.54 11.52
CA LYS A 214 8.58 -19.97 12.63
C LYS A 214 9.42 -18.89 13.33
N PRO A 215 9.58 -17.72 12.69
CA PRO A 215 10.40 -16.65 13.23
C PRO A 215 9.80 -16.08 14.52
N ARG A 216 10.65 -15.50 15.35
CA ARG A 216 10.22 -14.70 16.50
C ARG A 216 9.49 -13.43 16.03
N GLU A 217 9.99 -12.78 14.97
CA GLU A 217 9.40 -11.58 14.38
C GLU A 217 9.14 -11.79 12.88
N LEU A 218 7.91 -11.57 12.45
CA LEU A 218 7.53 -11.52 11.05
C LEU A 218 7.10 -10.10 10.69
N VAL A 219 7.76 -9.48 9.71
CA VAL A 219 7.43 -8.15 9.22
C VAL A 219 7.04 -8.22 7.76
N GLY A 220 5.83 -7.76 7.43
CA GLY A 220 5.37 -7.60 6.05
C GLY A 220 5.42 -6.13 5.65
N LEU A 221 5.95 -5.85 4.47
CA LEU A 221 6.00 -4.51 3.89
C LEU A 221 5.11 -4.47 2.65
N THR A 222 4.20 -3.55 2.56
CA THR A 222 3.36 -3.36 1.36
C THR A 222 2.93 -1.91 1.20
N ALA A 223 2.57 -1.52 -0.02
CA ALA A 223 1.92 -0.24 -0.27
C ALA A 223 0.39 -0.33 -0.13
N THR A 224 -0.17 -1.53 -0.32
CA THR A 224 -1.60 -1.82 -0.25
C THR A 224 -1.79 -3.16 0.45
N PRO A 225 -2.59 -3.24 1.53
CA PRO A 225 -2.85 -4.49 2.22
C PRO A 225 -3.88 -5.37 1.48
N GLU A 226 -4.60 -4.78 0.52
CA GLU A 226 -5.57 -5.47 -0.29
C GLU A 226 -4.87 -6.20 -1.45
N ARG A 227 -5.25 -7.44 -1.70
CA ARG A 227 -4.77 -8.20 -2.86
C ARG A 227 -5.45 -7.75 -4.15
N GLY A 228 -4.87 -8.09 -5.28
CA GLY A 228 -5.48 -7.83 -6.59
C GLY A 228 -6.86 -8.48 -6.79
N ASP A 229 -7.17 -9.54 -6.04
CA ASP A 229 -8.48 -10.20 -5.99
C ASP A 229 -9.43 -9.60 -4.93
N GLY A 230 -8.99 -8.58 -4.18
CA GLY A 230 -9.75 -7.91 -3.12
C GLY A 230 -9.74 -8.62 -1.77
N SER A 231 -9.05 -9.77 -1.64
CA SER A 231 -8.93 -10.46 -0.34
C SER A 231 -7.88 -9.81 0.56
N SER A 232 -8.08 -9.90 1.88
CA SER A 232 -7.17 -9.36 2.88
C SER A 232 -6.00 -10.30 3.14
N ILE A 233 -4.82 -9.72 3.41
CA ILE A 233 -3.63 -10.45 3.87
C ILE A 233 -3.46 -10.39 5.40
N LEU A 234 -4.34 -9.69 6.10
CA LEU A 234 -4.21 -9.43 7.54
C LEU A 234 -4.13 -10.70 8.38
N SER A 235 -4.77 -11.79 7.93
CA SER A 235 -4.73 -13.09 8.63
C SER A 235 -3.30 -13.66 8.81
N PHE A 236 -2.33 -13.21 8.01
CA PHE A 236 -0.91 -13.58 8.17
C PHE A 236 -0.18 -12.69 9.19
N PHE A 237 -0.80 -11.57 9.61
CA PHE A 237 -0.22 -10.51 10.43
C PHE A 237 -1.12 -10.16 11.64
N ASP A 238 -1.52 -11.16 12.41
CA ASP A 238 -2.35 -11.03 13.62
C ASP A 238 -3.65 -10.22 13.39
N ASP A 239 -4.22 -10.32 12.17
CA ASP A 239 -5.43 -9.63 11.70
C ASP A 239 -5.39 -8.10 11.85
N ARG A 240 -4.21 -7.48 11.74
CA ARG A 240 -4.07 -6.03 11.92
C ARG A 240 -2.91 -5.42 11.13
N ILE A 241 -2.96 -4.11 10.97
CA ILE A 241 -1.85 -3.26 10.50
C ILE A 241 -1.11 -2.73 11.73
N ALA A 242 0.21 -2.91 11.77
CA ALA A 242 1.03 -2.43 12.87
C ALA A 242 1.41 -0.96 12.72
N ALA A 243 1.72 -0.53 11.49
CA ALA A 243 2.06 0.85 11.18
C ALA A 243 1.57 1.21 9.78
N GLU A 244 1.06 2.44 9.61
CA GLU A 244 0.44 2.85 8.36
C GLU A 244 0.81 4.28 7.96
N LEU A 245 1.11 4.44 6.66
CA LEU A 245 1.25 5.74 5.99
C LEU A 245 0.68 5.64 4.57
N ARG A 246 -0.56 6.06 4.40
CA ARG A 246 -1.22 6.06 3.09
C ARG A 246 -0.72 7.19 2.19
N ILE A 247 -1.00 7.05 0.88
CA ILE A 247 -0.50 7.98 -0.14
C ILE A 247 -0.93 9.42 0.11
N TRP A 248 -2.18 9.65 0.52
CA TRP A 248 -2.71 11.00 0.77
C TRP A 248 -2.05 11.65 1.98
N GLU A 249 -1.89 10.91 3.05
CA GLU A 249 -1.19 11.37 4.24
C GLU A 249 0.29 11.70 3.93
N ALA A 250 0.94 10.86 3.12
CA ALA A 250 2.31 11.11 2.68
C ALA A 250 2.44 12.35 1.79
N ILE A 251 1.42 12.67 0.98
CA ILE A 251 1.39 13.91 0.19
C ILE A 251 1.11 15.12 1.08
N ASP A 252 0.11 15.05 1.96
CA ASP A 252 -0.24 16.15 2.88
C ASP A 252 0.92 16.53 3.79
N GLN A 253 1.65 15.53 4.29
CA GLN A 253 2.85 15.72 5.10
C GLN A 253 4.08 16.05 4.23
N GLN A 254 3.90 16.24 2.92
CA GLN A 254 4.94 16.59 1.97
C GLN A 254 6.12 15.58 1.88
N TYR A 255 5.90 14.31 2.14
CA TYR A 255 6.90 13.24 1.91
C TYR A 255 6.86 12.73 0.47
N LEU A 256 5.73 12.86 -0.19
CA LEU A 256 5.56 12.61 -1.62
C LEU A 256 5.23 13.91 -2.35
N SER A 257 5.55 13.96 -3.65
CA SER A 257 5.17 15.08 -4.51
C SER A 257 3.67 15.05 -4.80
N PRO A 258 2.99 16.19 -4.84
CA PRO A 258 1.64 16.26 -5.36
C PRO A 258 1.60 15.87 -6.84
N PHE A 259 0.39 15.59 -7.35
CA PHE A 259 0.24 15.17 -8.74
C PHE A 259 -0.94 15.86 -9.46
N ALA A 260 -0.80 16.01 -10.78
CA ALA A 260 -1.87 16.35 -11.69
C ALA A 260 -2.19 15.12 -12.54
N TYR A 261 -3.36 14.52 -12.31
CA TYR A 261 -3.85 13.38 -13.07
C TYR A 261 -4.81 13.86 -14.17
N PHE A 262 -4.59 13.38 -15.38
CA PHE A 262 -5.44 13.65 -16.55
C PHE A 262 -5.92 12.32 -17.12
N GLY A 263 -7.22 12.03 -16.97
CA GLY A 263 -7.88 10.93 -17.67
C GLY A 263 -8.29 11.41 -19.07
N ILE A 264 -7.69 10.87 -20.10
CA ILE A 264 -7.78 11.33 -21.48
C ILE A 264 -8.38 10.22 -22.32
N ARG A 265 -9.49 10.47 -23.00
CA ARG A 265 -10.02 9.53 -23.97
C ARG A 265 -9.05 9.41 -25.14
N ASP A 266 -8.57 8.19 -25.40
CA ASP A 266 -7.59 7.92 -26.43
C ASP A 266 -8.17 7.44 -27.76
N GLY A 267 -9.48 7.18 -27.81
CA GLY A 267 -10.20 6.72 -28.98
C GLY A 267 -9.97 5.25 -29.34
N ALA A 268 -9.22 4.49 -28.55
CA ALA A 268 -9.08 3.05 -28.75
C ALA A 268 -10.37 2.31 -28.34
N ASP A 269 -10.88 1.45 -29.20
CA ASP A 269 -11.99 0.57 -28.87
C ASP A 269 -11.47 -0.80 -28.42
N LEU A 270 -11.63 -1.07 -27.14
CA LEU A 270 -11.21 -2.31 -26.48
C LEU A 270 -12.40 -3.23 -26.15
N SER A 271 -13.62 -2.81 -26.49
CA SER A 271 -14.85 -3.50 -26.10
C SER A 271 -14.98 -4.89 -26.70
N GLY A 272 -14.39 -5.13 -27.88
CA GLY A 272 -14.38 -6.39 -28.59
C GLY A 272 -13.25 -7.36 -28.23
N LEU A 273 -12.23 -6.91 -27.47
CA LEU A 273 -11.05 -7.73 -27.19
C LEU A 273 -11.32 -8.84 -26.19
N ALA A 274 -10.58 -9.95 -26.31
CA ALA A 274 -10.59 -11.01 -25.33
C ALA A 274 -10.10 -10.50 -23.96
N TRP A 275 -10.87 -10.77 -22.91
CA TRP A 275 -10.57 -10.35 -21.55
C TRP A 275 -10.84 -11.46 -20.55
N ARG A 276 -9.99 -11.58 -19.52
CA ARG A 276 -10.17 -12.54 -18.43
C ARG A 276 -10.03 -11.82 -17.09
N ARG A 277 -10.96 -12.08 -16.18
CA ARG A 277 -10.93 -11.52 -14.83
C ARG A 277 -9.60 -11.85 -14.11
N GLY A 278 -8.93 -10.84 -13.55
CA GLY A 278 -7.64 -10.99 -12.88
C GLY A 278 -6.41 -11.11 -13.80
N MET A 279 -6.61 -11.35 -15.10
CA MET A 279 -5.54 -11.40 -16.10
C MET A 279 -5.56 -10.20 -17.06
N GLY A 280 -6.71 -9.49 -17.16
CA GLY A 280 -6.89 -8.36 -18.04
C GLY A 280 -7.17 -8.74 -19.50
N TYR A 281 -6.89 -7.81 -20.42
CA TYR A 281 -7.02 -8.02 -21.85
C TYR A 281 -5.95 -8.95 -22.42
N ASP A 282 -6.29 -9.66 -23.52
CA ASP A 282 -5.29 -10.38 -24.28
C ASP A 282 -4.21 -9.42 -24.79
N VAL A 283 -2.96 -9.74 -24.47
CA VAL A 283 -1.81 -8.84 -24.69
C VAL A 283 -1.52 -8.66 -26.18
N GLU A 284 -1.74 -9.69 -27.01
CA GLU A 284 -1.46 -9.62 -28.44
C GLU A 284 -2.52 -8.80 -29.17
N GLU A 285 -3.81 -9.04 -28.87
CA GLU A 285 -4.91 -8.27 -29.42
C GLU A 285 -4.78 -6.79 -29.04
N LEU A 286 -4.50 -6.50 -27.76
CA LEU A 286 -4.30 -5.13 -27.25
C LEU A 286 -3.10 -4.45 -27.94
N THR A 287 -2.01 -5.18 -28.11
CA THR A 287 -0.83 -4.68 -28.83
C THR A 287 -1.15 -4.31 -30.26
N ASN A 288 -1.93 -5.14 -30.95
CA ASN A 288 -2.35 -4.88 -32.34
C ASN A 288 -3.18 -3.61 -32.44
N VAL A 289 -4.13 -3.37 -31.51
CA VAL A 289 -4.95 -2.14 -31.49
C VAL A 289 -4.06 -0.92 -31.38
N TYR A 290 -3.09 -0.90 -30.48
CA TYR A 290 -2.25 0.28 -30.28
C TYR A 290 -1.18 0.49 -31.37
N THR A 291 -0.54 -0.60 -31.83
CA THR A 291 0.57 -0.48 -32.80
C THR A 291 0.10 -0.26 -34.24
N SER A 292 -1.14 -0.60 -34.58
CA SER A 292 -1.74 -0.35 -35.90
C SER A 292 -2.41 1.04 -36.02
N ASN A 293 -2.60 1.76 -34.90
CA ASN A 293 -3.36 2.98 -34.84
C ASN A 293 -2.43 4.22 -34.77
N HIS A 294 -2.06 4.77 -35.94
CA HIS A 294 -1.25 5.98 -36.01
C HIS A 294 -1.96 7.23 -35.45
N GLN A 295 -3.29 7.29 -35.49
CA GLN A 295 -4.03 8.40 -34.90
C GLN A 295 -3.92 8.38 -33.36
N TRP A 296 -3.95 7.20 -32.76
CA TRP A 296 -3.78 7.02 -31.34
C TRP A 296 -2.44 7.59 -30.84
N ILE A 297 -1.33 7.19 -31.47
CA ILE A 297 -0.01 7.66 -31.03
C ILE A 297 0.18 9.17 -31.29
N SER A 298 -0.41 9.71 -32.36
CA SER A 298 -0.39 11.15 -32.62
C SER A 298 -1.15 11.91 -31.53
N LEU A 299 -2.29 11.39 -31.06
CA LEU A 299 -3.04 11.96 -29.95
C LEU A 299 -2.21 11.90 -28.65
N VAL A 300 -1.56 10.78 -28.36
CA VAL A 300 -0.70 10.65 -27.17
C VAL A 300 0.39 11.73 -27.17
N ILE A 301 1.12 11.88 -28.28
CA ILE A 301 2.17 12.89 -28.42
C ILE A 301 1.59 14.32 -28.29
N GLN A 302 0.43 14.57 -28.90
CA GLN A 302 -0.25 15.85 -28.77
C GLN A 302 -0.61 16.18 -27.32
N GLN A 303 -1.15 15.23 -26.57
CA GLN A 303 -1.53 15.42 -25.17
C GLN A 303 -0.29 15.66 -24.29
N VAL A 304 0.81 14.96 -24.53
CA VAL A 304 2.08 15.23 -23.87
C VAL A 304 2.51 16.67 -24.12
N ASN A 305 2.51 17.13 -25.37
CA ASN A 305 2.87 18.50 -25.71
C ASN A 305 1.95 19.55 -25.08
N GLN A 306 0.67 19.27 -24.92
CA GLN A 306 -0.31 20.21 -24.34
C GLN A 306 -0.26 20.28 -22.81
N LYS A 307 0.04 19.17 -22.14
CA LYS A 307 -0.04 19.07 -20.66
C LYS A 307 1.31 19.28 -19.97
N ILE A 308 2.42 19.14 -20.68
CA ILE A 308 3.76 19.32 -20.12
C ILE A 308 4.27 20.72 -20.47
N LEU A 309 4.43 21.55 -19.43
CA LEU A 309 4.83 22.97 -19.59
C LEU A 309 6.27 23.12 -20.09
N ASN A 310 7.18 22.29 -19.63
CA ASN A 310 8.58 22.33 -20.02
C ASN A 310 9.03 20.97 -20.55
N PHE A 311 8.88 20.83 -21.83
CA PHE A 311 9.14 19.60 -22.53
C PHE A 311 10.62 19.16 -22.49
N SER A 312 11.55 20.12 -22.52
CA SER A 312 12.99 19.84 -22.52
C SER A 312 13.48 19.24 -21.18
N SER A 313 12.79 19.58 -20.09
CA SER A 313 13.12 19.07 -18.75
C SER A 313 12.32 17.82 -18.34
N MET A 314 11.38 17.37 -19.16
CA MET A 314 10.54 16.20 -18.89
C MET A 314 11.38 14.94 -18.59
N ARG A 315 10.96 14.21 -17.58
CA ARG A 315 11.49 12.88 -17.21
C ARG A 315 10.34 11.92 -17.09
N ALA A 316 10.02 11.24 -18.20
CA ALA A 316 8.83 10.41 -18.29
C ALA A 316 9.11 8.92 -18.18
N ILE A 317 8.18 8.19 -17.56
CA ILE A 317 8.03 6.75 -17.68
C ILE A 317 6.69 6.44 -18.35
N GLY A 318 6.73 5.66 -19.43
CA GLY A 318 5.54 5.17 -20.13
C GLY A 318 5.34 3.68 -19.89
N PHE A 319 4.17 3.30 -19.36
CA PHE A 319 3.80 1.91 -19.12
C PHE A 319 3.00 1.37 -20.30
N CYS A 320 3.56 0.40 -21.01
CA CYS A 320 3.03 -0.20 -22.23
C CYS A 320 2.48 -1.60 -22.00
N ALA A 321 1.63 -2.08 -22.90
CA ALA A 321 0.99 -3.39 -22.82
C ALA A 321 1.95 -4.54 -23.14
N SER A 322 2.92 -4.33 -24.06
CA SER A 322 3.87 -5.34 -24.50
C SER A 322 5.19 -4.73 -24.93
N VAL A 323 6.21 -5.56 -25.11
CA VAL A 323 7.53 -5.18 -25.64
C VAL A 323 7.41 -4.51 -27.01
N ARG A 324 6.59 -5.06 -27.90
CA ARG A 324 6.33 -4.51 -29.23
C ARG A 324 5.68 -3.12 -29.14
N HIS A 325 4.73 -2.96 -28.23
CA HIS A 325 4.08 -1.67 -27.96
C HIS A 325 5.10 -0.64 -27.42
N ALA A 326 5.94 -1.00 -26.46
CA ALA A 326 6.96 -0.11 -25.90
C ALA A 326 7.97 0.36 -26.96
N ARG A 327 8.44 -0.55 -27.80
CA ARG A 327 9.34 -0.22 -28.93
C ARG A 327 8.65 0.71 -29.95
N PHE A 328 7.40 0.40 -30.33
CA PHE A 328 6.62 1.24 -31.25
C PHE A 328 6.47 2.67 -30.70
N VAL A 329 6.05 2.82 -29.44
CA VAL A 329 5.86 4.16 -28.84
C VAL A 329 7.19 4.91 -28.76
N SER A 330 8.28 4.26 -28.34
CA SER A 330 9.61 4.86 -28.29
C SER A 330 10.05 5.37 -29.67
N ASP A 331 9.87 4.58 -30.72
CA ASP A 331 10.21 4.97 -32.09
C ASP A 331 9.40 6.18 -32.56
N GLN A 332 8.10 6.22 -32.26
CA GLN A 332 7.24 7.34 -32.65
C GLN A 332 7.57 8.62 -31.87
N PHE A 333 7.87 8.52 -30.56
CA PHE A 333 8.33 9.65 -29.76
C PHE A 333 9.66 10.20 -30.27
N THR A 334 10.62 9.33 -30.60
CA THR A 334 11.89 9.73 -31.18
C THR A 334 11.71 10.43 -32.53
N LYS A 335 10.83 9.94 -33.40
CA LYS A 335 10.45 10.63 -34.66
C LYS A 335 9.82 11.99 -34.44
N ALA A 336 9.10 12.16 -33.34
CA ALA A 336 8.52 13.44 -32.95
C ALA A 336 9.51 14.41 -32.26
N GLY A 337 10.80 14.00 -32.13
CA GLY A 337 11.84 14.83 -31.53
C GLY A 337 12.00 14.62 -30.01
N ILE A 338 11.29 13.65 -29.42
CA ILE A 338 11.36 13.31 -27.99
C ILE A 338 12.33 12.14 -27.83
N LYS A 339 13.51 12.41 -27.30
CA LYS A 339 14.53 11.37 -27.09
C LYS A 339 14.02 10.34 -26.11
N SER A 340 13.83 9.12 -26.56
CA SER A 340 13.27 8.04 -25.76
C SER A 340 13.88 6.69 -26.03
N VAL A 341 13.71 5.75 -25.11
CA VAL A 341 14.19 4.37 -25.21
C VAL A 341 13.14 3.41 -24.67
N ALA A 342 13.04 2.22 -25.26
CA ALA A 342 12.25 1.12 -24.75
C ALA A 342 13.12 0.18 -23.93
N LEU A 343 12.76 -0.05 -22.66
CA LEU A 343 13.40 -1.04 -21.79
C LEU A 343 12.46 -2.20 -21.51
N THR A 344 12.97 -3.41 -21.67
CA THR A 344 12.19 -4.64 -21.54
C THR A 344 12.89 -5.63 -20.60
N GLY A 345 12.22 -6.73 -20.28
CA GLY A 345 12.84 -7.82 -19.54
C GLY A 345 14.06 -8.43 -20.23
N GLU A 346 14.13 -8.31 -21.56
CA GLU A 346 15.23 -8.81 -22.38
C GLU A 346 16.44 -7.84 -22.45
N SER A 347 16.26 -6.57 -22.01
CA SER A 347 17.35 -5.59 -22.00
C SER A 347 18.44 -6.01 -21.04
N GLU A 348 19.72 -5.83 -21.42
CA GLU A 348 20.85 -6.14 -20.56
C GLU A 348 20.89 -5.23 -19.32
N SER A 349 21.47 -5.71 -18.23
CA SER A 349 21.59 -4.95 -16.99
C SER A 349 22.34 -3.62 -17.18
N GLN A 350 23.35 -3.63 -18.05
CA GLN A 350 24.14 -2.42 -18.38
C GLN A 350 23.30 -1.39 -19.12
N ASP A 351 22.49 -1.83 -20.12
CA ASP A 351 21.61 -0.93 -20.87
C ASP A 351 20.55 -0.28 -19.97
N ARG A 352 20.02 -1.05 -19.01
CA ARG A 352 19.06 -0.54 -18.01
C ARG A 352 19.69 0.54 -17.14
N LYS A 353 20.90 0.30 -16.62
CA LYS A 353 21.66 1.28 -15.81
C LYS A 353 21.97 2.54 -16.62
N SER A 354 22.42 2.38 -17.87
CA SER A 354 22.74 3.48 -18.77
C SER A 354 21.49 4.34 -19.06
N ALA A 355 20.38 3.73 -19.44
CA ALA A 355 19.14 4.45 -19.75
C ALA A 355 18.56 5.19 -18.51
N ILE A 356 18.68 4.62 -17.32
CA ILE A 356 18.28 5.29 -16.07
C ILE A 356 19.18 6.51 -15.81
N SER A 357 20.49 6.37 -15.98
CA SER A 357 21.42 7.51 -15.89
C SER A 357 21.12 8.58 -16.93
N ASP A 358 20.85 8.18 -18.17
CA ASP A 358 20.52 9.09 -19.28
C ASP A 358 19.23 9.86 -19.02
N LEU A 359 18.20 9.21 -18.45
CA LEU A 359 16.97 9.87 -18.05
C LEU A 359 17.24 10.85 -16.90
N LYS A 360 18.00 10.44 -15.90
CA LYS A 360 18.35 11.26 -14.74
C LYS A 360 19.10 12.53 -15.16
N GLU A 361 20.05 12.41 -16.07
CA GLU A 361 20.87 13.52 -16.56
C GLU A 361 20.21 14.32 -17.70
N GLY A 362 19.07 13.84 -18.22
CA GLY A 362 18.34 14.50 -19.28
C GLY A 362 18.88 14.30 -20.69
N ARG A 363 19.72 13.31 -20.87
CA ARG A 363 20.14 12.89 -22.19
C ARG A 363 18.99 12.25 -22.99
N ILE A 364 18.08 11.58 -22.29
CA ILE A 364 16.78 11.16 -22.81
C ILE A 364 15.64 11.72 -21.96
N GLN A 365 14.45 11.80 -22.52
CA GLN A 365 13.26 12.41 -21.91
C GLN A 365 12.22 11.38 -21.48
N ALA A 366 12.23 10.19 -22.07
CA ALA A 366 11.26 9.15 -21.74
C ALA A 366 11.83 7.74 -21.81
N ILE A 367 11.40 6.89 -20.88
CA ILE A 367 11.61 5.44 -20.93
C ILE A 367 10.24 4.77 -21.06
N PHE A 368 10.10 3.91 -22.07
CA PHE A 368 8.90 3.08 -22.26
C PHE A 368 9.17 1.65 -21.82
N THR A 369 8.28 1.09 -21.01
CA THR A 369 8.48 -0.22 -20.39
C THR A 369 7.18 -1.00 -20.28
N VAL A 370 7.29 -2.30 -20.05
CA VAL A 370 6.12 -3.15 -19.78
C VAL A 370 5.96 -3.33 -18.26
N ASP A 371 6.62 -4.31 -17.66
CA ASP A 371 6.48 -4.60 -16.23
C ASP A 371 7.77 -4.33 -15.42
N LEU A 372 8.83 -3.91 -16.13
CA LEU A 372 10.18 -3.78 -15.54
C LEU A 372 10.25 -2.76 -14.41
N PHE A 373 9.51 -1.65 -14.53
CA PHE A 373 9.51 -0.55 -13.57
C PHE A 373 8.30 -0.54 -12.63
N ASN A 374 7.45 -1.57 -12.64
CA ASN A 374 6.34 -1.66 -11.70
C ASN A 374 6.87 -1.80 -10.26
N GLU A 375 7.99 -2.51 -10.07
CA GLU A 375 8.59 -2.77 -8.76
C GLU A 375 10.12 -2.67 -8.80
N GLY A 376 10.72 -2.29 -7.66
CA GLY A 376 12.16 -2.47 -7.39
C GLY A 376 13.15 -1.46 -7.95
N ILE A 377 12.80 -0.59 -8.90
CA ILE A 377 13.77 0.37 -9.47
C ILE A 377 13.52 1.77 -8.95
N ASP A 378 14.56 2.42 -8.49
CA ASP A 378 14.55 3.79 -7.99
C ASP A 378 14.92 4.81 -9.07
N ILE A 379 13.96 5.64 -9.50
CA ILE A 379 14.19 6.77 -10.41
C ILE A 379 13.56 8.02 -9.80
N PRO A 380 14.27 8.74 -8.91
CA PRO A 380 13.69 9.85 -8.14
C PRO A 380 13.24 11.05 -8.97
N ASN A 381 13.84 11.27 -10.14
CA ASN A 381 13.61 12.47 -10.96
C ASN A 381 12.43 12.37 -11.93
N VAL A 382 11.64 11.30 -11.88
CA VAL A 382 10.47 11.14 -12.75
C VAL A 382 9.40 12.16 -12.37
N ASP A 383 9.01 13.01 -13.33
CA ASP A 383 7.98 14.03 -13.17
C ASP A 383 6.74 13.77 -14.04
N THR A 384 6.82 12.81 -14.94
CA THR A 384 5.75 12.50 -15.90
C THR A 384 5.52 10.99 -15.99
N LEU A 385 4.27 10.57 -15.88
CA LEU A 385 3.85 9.19 -16.09
C LEU A 385 2.85 9.10 -17.24
N LEU A 386 3.08 8.17 -18.16
CA LEU A 386 2.21 7.86 -19.28
C LEU A 386 1.63 6.46 -19.08
N LEU A 387 0.36 6.39 -18.71
CA LEU A 387 -0.34 5.11 -18.50
C LEU A 387 -1.01 4.71 -19.82
N MET A 388 -0.34 3.87 -20.59
CA MET A 388 -0.77 3.42 -21.93
C MET A 388 -1.15 1.93 -21.94
N ARG A 389 -1.25 1.33 -20.76
CA ARG A 389 -1.74 -0.03 -20.58
C ARG A 389 -2.99 0.03 -19.70
N PRO A 390 -4.15 -0.39 -20.22
CA PRO A 390 -5.34 -0.49 -19.39
C PRO A 390 -5.11 -1.54 -18.28
N THR A 391 -5.38 -1.15 -17.06
CA THR A 391 -5.37 -2.04 -15.90
C THR A 391 -6.55 -1.76 -15.01
N ASP A 392 -7.21 -2.80 -14.52
CA ASP A 392 -8.24 -2.77 -13.47
C ASP A 392 -7.68 -3.17 -12.10
N SER A 393 -6.38 -3.52 -12.04
CA SER A 393 -5.67 -3.83 -10.80
C SER A 393 -5.34 -2.56 -10.02
N PRO A 394 -5.91 -2.38 -8.81
CA PRO A 394 -5.59 -1.25 -7.94
C PRO A 394 -4.11 -1.24 -7.57
N LEU A 395 -3.56 -2.41 -7.28
CA LEU A 395 -2.16 -2.60 -6.89
C LEU A 395 -1.20 -2.10 -7.97
N LEU A 396 -1.36 -2.60 -9.21
CA LEU A 396 -0.51 -2.20 -10.33
C LEU A 396 -0.59 -0.70 -10.59
N PHE A 397 -1.80 -0.15 -10.55
CA PHE A 397 -2.03 1.28 -10.70
C PHE A 397 -1.31 2.11 -9.63
N MET A 398 -1.43 1.73 -8.35
CA MET A 398 -0.78 2.42 -7.25
C MET A 398 0.76 2.30 -7.30
N GLN A 399 1.28 1.16 -7.73
CA GLN A 399 2.71 0.97 -7.95
C GLN A 399 3.24 1.88 -9.06
N GLN A 400 2.52 1.99 -10.18
CA GLN A 400 2.88 2.86 -11.31
C GLN A 400 2.86 4.33 -10.89
N ILE A 401 1.79 4.80 -10.25
CA ILE A 401 1.70 6.18 -9.76
C ILE A 401 2.83 6.47 -8.76
N GLY A 402 3.08 5.57 -7.83
CA GLY A 402 4.11 5.74 -6.82
C GLY A 402 5.52 5.97 -7.37
N ARG A 403 5.80 5.57 -8.62
CA ARG A 403 7.08 5.86 -9.28
C ARG A 403 7.28 7.35 -9.55
N GLY A 404 6.19 8.03 -9.88
CA GLY A 404 6.21 9.47 -10.15
C GLY A 404 6.02 10.34 -8.90
N LEU A 405 5.70 9.80 -7.73
CA LEU A 405 5.42 10.64 -6.56
C LEU A 405 6.62 10.88 -5.65
N ARG A 406 7.76 10.23 -5.90
CA ARG A 406 8.97 10.49 -5.12
C ARG A 406 9.39 11.95 -5.25
N LYS A 407 9.75 12.55 -4.13
CA LYS A 407 10.32 13.91 -4.14
C LYS A 407 11.70 13.92 -4.78
N SER A 408 11.94 14.96 -5.58
CA SER A 408 13.27 15.33 -6.00
C SER A 408 13.43 16.84 -6.00
N LYS A 409 14.66 17.35 -5.98
CA LYS A 409 14.95 18.75 -5.72
C LYS A 409 14.26 19.74 -6.69
N ASN A 410 14.14 19.38 -7.95
CA ASN A 410 13.58 20.27 -9.00
C ASN A 410 12.17 19.87 -9.42
N LYS A 411 11.50 19.01 -8.65
CA LYS A 411 10.18 18.49 -8.97
C LYS A 411 9.13 19.08 -8.05
N THR A 412 8.25 19.88 -8.61
CA THR A 412 7.12 20.50 -7.89
C THR A 412 5.86 19.65 -7.92
N ILE A 413 5.63 18.94 -9.02
CA ILE A 413 4.42 18.13 -9.25
C ILE A 413 4.75 16.95 -10.15
N CYS A 414 3.99 15.86 -10.03
CA CYS A 414 4.02 14.75 -10.99
C CYS A 414 2.82 14.87 -11.94
N THR A 415 3.06 14.90 -13.24
CA THR A 415 1.99 14.85 -14.26
C THR A 415 1.71 13.42 -14.65
N ILE A 416 0.46 12.98 -14.53
CA ILE A 416 0.01 11.63 -14.88
C ILE A 416 -0.97 11.74 -16.04
N LEU A 417 -0.62 11.21 -17.20
CA LEU A 417 -1.49 11.09 -18.35
C LEU A 417 -1.97 9.65 -18.48
N ASP A 418 -3.24 9.44 -18.23
CA ASP A 418 -3.88 8.13 -18.31
C ASP A 418 -4.76 8.06 -19.55
N PHE A 419 -4.38 7.22 -20.50
CA PHE A 419 -5.05 7.07 -21.78
C PHE A 419 -6.15 6.01 -21.66
N VAL A 420 -7.38 6.50 -21.70
CA VAL A 420 -8.59 5.75 -21.40
C VAL A 420 -9.30 5.40 -22.70
N GLY A 421 -9.24 4.12 -23.10
CA GLY A 421 -9.99 3.57 -24.23
C GLY A 421 -11.46 3.32 -23.88
N HIS A 422 -12.24 2.96 -24.90
CA HIS A 422 -13.59 2.44 -24.69
C HIS A 422 -13.48 0.95 -24.25
N HIS A 423 -13.79 0.69 -22.97
CA HIS A 423 -13.60 -0.62 -22.36
C HIS A 423 -14.84 -1.51 -22.44
N ARG A 424 -14.63 -2.80 -22.18
CA ARG A 424 -15.71 -3.76 -21.92
C ARG A 424 -16.44 -3.40 -20.62
N LYS A 425 -17.72 -3.82 -20.52
CA LYS A 425 -18.57 -3.60 -19.34
C LYS A 425 -18.03 -4.29 -18.07
N GLU A 426 -17.20 -5.31 -18.24
CA GLU A 426 -16.57 -6.07 -17.14
C GLU A 426 -15.30 -5.38 -16.59
N PHE A 427 -14.75 -4.41 -17.31
CA PHE A 427 -13.57 -3.67 -16.86
C PHE A 427 -13.93 -2.70 -15.72
N ARG A 428 -13.25 -2.81 -14.61
CA ARG A 428 -13.60 -2.12 -13.36
C ARG A 428 -12.73 -0.89 -13.11
N TYR A 429 -13.09 0.20 -13.71
CA TYR A 429 -12.41 1.50 -13.49
C TYR A 429 -12.45 1.97 -12.05
N GLU A 430 -13.55 1.72 -11.35
CA GLU A 430 -13.79 2.14 -9.99
C GLU A 430 -12.71 1.65 -9.02
N ASN A 431 -12.16 0.47 -9.25
CA ASN A 431 -11.15 -0.12 -8.38
C ASN A 431 -9.89 0.75 -8.29
N ARG A 432 -9.48 1.36 -9.40
CA ARG A 432 -8.30 2.25 -9.46
C ARG A 432 -8.53 3.53 -8.67
N PHE A 433 -9.67 4.18 -8.89
CA PHE A 433 -10.02 5.41 -8.19
C PHE A 433 -10.33 5.16 -6.72
N LYS A 434 -10.97 4.03 -6.39
CA LYS A 434 -11.19 3.63 -4.99
C LYS A 434 -9.85 3.44 -4.26
N ALA A 435 -8.86 2.82 -4.89
CA ALA A 435 -7.53 2.69 -4.32
C ALA A 435 -6.80 4.03 -4.17
N LEU A 436 -7.04 4.97 -5.11
CA LEU A 436 -6.41 6.29 -5.09
C LEU A 436 -7.10 7.23 -4.10
N VAL A 437 -8.43 7.32 -4.11
CA VAL A 437 -9.19 8.34 -3.36
C VAL A 437 -9.77 7.78 -2.07
N GLY A 438 -9.91 6.47 -1.98
CA GLY A 438 -10.59 5.81 -0.86
C GLY A 438 -12.10 6.02 -0.89
N GLY A 439 -12.75 5.69 0.24
CA GLY A 439 -14.17 5.94 0.44
C GLY A 439 -15.10 4.89 -0.18
N THR A 440 -16.40 5.13 0.02
CA THR A 440 -17.46 4.30 -0.51
C THR A 440 -17.68 4.57 -2.00
N ARG A 441 -18.40 3.66 -2.66
CA ARG A 441 -18.76 3.83 -4.08
C ARG A 441 -19.57 5.10 -4.33
N LYS A 442 -20.53 5.44 -3.44
CA LYS A 442 -21.33 6.65 -3.55
C LYS A 442 -20.49 7.91 -3.43
N GLU A 443 -19.50 7.91 -2.56
CA GLU A 443 -18.55 9.00 -2.43
C GLU A 443 -17.68 9.11 -3.68
N LEU A 444 -17.23 7.99 -4.23
CA LEU A 444 -16.47 7.98 -5.48
C LEU A 444 -17.32 8.52 -6.65
N GLU A 445 -18.58 8.08 -6.79
CA GLU A 445 -19.49 8.60 -7.82
C GLU A 445 -19.67 10.12 -7.68
N ARG A 446 -19.88 10.58 -6.44
CA ARG A 446 -19.97 12.02 -6.13
C ARG A 446 -18.68 12.77 -6.45
N ASN A 447 -17.52 12.21 -6.08
CA ASN A 447 -16.21 12.81 -6.35
C ASN A 447 -15.98 12.93 -7.85
N VAL A 448 -16.28 11.89 -8.64
CA VAL A 448 -16.17 11.92 -10.10
C VAL A 448 -17.09 12.99 -10.71
N GLN A 449 -18.35 13.10 -10.22
CA GLN A 449 -19.31 14.10 -10.67
C GLN A 449 -18.88 15.54 -10.35
N LEU A 450 -18.28 15.76 -9.17
CA LEU A 450 -17.87 17.07 -8.67
C LEU A 450 -16.44 17.47 -9.05
N GLY A 451 -15.68 16.60 -9.76
CA GLY A 451 -14.30 16.89 -10.14
C GLY A 451 -13.31 16.80 -8.97
N PHE A 452 -13.54 15.91 -8.01
CA PHE A 452 -12.65 15.64 -6.87
C PHE A 452 -12.30 16.88 -6.03
N PRO A 453 -13.28 17.52 -5.38
CA PRO A 453 -13.06 18.81 -4.70
C PRO A 453 -12.22 18.72 -3.41
N PHE A 454 -12.02 17.53 -2.83
CA PHE A 454 -11.34 17.33 -1.55
C PHE A 454 -10.03 16.57 -1.70
N LEU A 455 -9.12 17.07 -2.53
CA LEU A 455 -7.78 16.50 -2.68
C LEU A 455 -6.77 17.28 -1.84
N PRO A 456 -5.65 16.65 -1.43
CA PRO A 456 -4.54 17.34 -0.80
C PRO A 456 -4.02 18.53 -1.61
N ALA A 457 -3.44 19.51 -0.93
CA ALA A 457 -2.93 20.70 -1.55
C ALA A 457 -1.95 20.41 -2.69
N GLY A 458 -2.17 21.02 -3.84
CA GLY A 458 -1.38 20.81 -5.06
C GLY A 458 -1.75 19.57 -5.87
N CYS A 459 -2.64 18.71 -5.41
CA CYS A 459 -3.18 17.60 -6.18
C CYS A 459 -4.41 18.01 -7.00
N GLN A 460 -4.53 17.44 -8.20
CA GLN A 460 -5.72 17.60 -9.03
C GLN A 460 -5.98 16.34 -9.85
N ILE A 461 -7.25 16.04 -10.08
CA ILE A 461 -7.72 14.98 -10.96
C ILE A 461 -8.65 15.61 -11.99
N ASN A 462 -8.22 15.61 -13.23
CA ASN A 462 -8.97 16.15 -14.37
C ASN A 462 -9.37 15.00 -15.29
N LEU A 463 -10.65 14.78 -15.42
CA LEU A 463 -11.22 13.83 -16.37
C LEU A 463 -11.86 14.60 -17.52
N ASP A 464 -11.62 14.21 -18.75
CA ASP A 464 -12.43 14.74 -19.84
C ASP A 464 -13.89 14.21 -19.72
N PHE A 465 -14.81 14.86 -20.39
CA PHE A 465 -16.24 14.54 -20.30
C PHE A 465 -16.53 13.07 -20.65
N HIS A 466 -15.80 12.52 -21.62
CA HIS A 466 -16.00 11.12 -22.04
C HIS A 466 -15.43 10.14 -21.00
N SER A 467 -14.20 10.38 -20.51
CA SER A 467 -13.60 9.57 -19.45
C SER A 467 -14.44 9.61 -18.18
N GLN A 468 -14.97 10.79 -17.82
CA GLN A 468 -15.90 10.92 -16.70
C GLN A 468 -17.17 10.08 -16.90
N SER A 469 -17.75 10.14 -18.10
CA SER A 469 -18.96 9.38 -18.44
C SER A 469 -18.71 7.87 -18.43
N GLU A 470 -17.60 7.43 -19.01
CA GLU A 470 -17.17 6.01 -19.00
C GLU A 470 -17.00 5.48 -17.56
N ILE A 471 -16.34 6.26 -16.69
CA ILE A 471 -16.16 5.90 -15.30
C ILE A 471 -17.50 5.81 -14.56
N LEU A 472 -18.38 6.80 -14.74
CA LEU A 472 -19.71 6.80 -14.14
C LEU A 472 -20.60 5.65 -14.65
N GLU A 473 -20.48 5.32 -15.93
CA GLU A 473 -21.18 4.18 -16.51
C GLU A 473 -20.62 2.86 -15.98
N SER A 474 -19.30 2.71 -15.90
CA SER A 474 -18.63 1.56 -15.28
C SER A 474 -19.08 1.39 -13.83
N LEU A 475 -19.08 2.46 -13.04
CA LEU A 475 -19.60 2.47 -11.67
C LEU A 475 -21.07 1.98 -11.59
N LYS A 476 -21.91 2.37 -12.52
CA LYS A 476 -23.32 1.95 -12.54
C LYS A 476 -23.49 0.49 -12.96
N ASN A 477 -22.68 0.01 -13.87
CA ASN A 477 -22.84 -1.30 -14.51
C ASN A 477 -22.09 -2.44 -13.79
N SER A 478 -21.07 -2.12 -13.01
CA SER A 478 -20.09 -3.09 -12.53
C SER A 478 -20.56 -3.94 -11.35
N LEU A 479 -21.63 -3.54 -10.63
CA LEU A 479 -22.06 -4.28 -9.45
C LEU A 479 -23.52 -4.74 -9.57
N PRO A 480 -23.82 -5.92 -9.05
CA PRO A 480 -25.21 -6.39 -8.91
C PRO A 480 -25.93 -5.67 -7.76
N THR A 481 -25.90 -4.31 -7.72
CA THR A 481 -26.52 -3.51 -6.64
C THR A 481 -28.05 -3.53 -6.66
N GLN A 482 -28.64 -3.89 -7.80
CA GLN A 482 -30.07 -4.13 -7.86
C GLN A 482 -30.39 -5.46 -7.18
N TRP A 483 -31.41 -5.47 -6.34
CA TRP A 483 -31.82 -6.65 -5.58
C TRP A 483 -31.97 -7.91 -6.42
N THR A 484 -32.62 -7.83 -7.56
CA THR A 484 -32.79 -8.95 -8.48
C THR A 484 -31.46 -9.51 -9.00
N LYS A 485 -30.48 -8.64 -9.24
CA LYS A 485 -29.14 -9.04 -9.66
C LYS A 485 -28.36 -9.67 -8.51
N MET A 486 -28.46 -9.13 -7.29
CA MET A 486 -27.86 -9.74 -6.09
C MET A 486 -28.42 -11.14 -5.84
N VAL A 487 -29.75 -11.31 -5.98
CA VAL A 487 -30.41 -12.61 -5.83
C VAL A 487 -29.90 -13.62 -6.85
N LEU A 488 -29.77 -13.24 -8.12
CA LEU A 488 -29.23 -14.09 -9.15
C LEU A 488 -27.76 -14.45 -8.92
N GLU A 489 -26.95 -13.46 -8.50
CA GLU A 489 -25.53 -13.65 -8.18
C GLU A 489 -25.38 -14.63 -7.00
N LEU A 490 -26.11 -14.43 -5.91
CA LEU A 490 -26.05 -15.32 -4.76
C LEU A 490 -26.53 -16.73 -5.10
N ARG A 491 -27.56 -16.84 -5.94
CA ARG A 491 -28.03 -18.16 -6.42
C ARG A 491 -26.95 -18.90 -7.23
N SER A 492 -26.20 -18.18 -8.03
CA SER A 492 -25.09 -18.76 -8.84
C SER A 492 -23.87 -19.10 -8.01
N THR A 493 -23.61 -18.35 -6.94
CA THR A 493 -22.49 -18.54 -6.01
C THR A 493 -22.74 -19.71 -5.05
N GLY A 494 -24.00 -19.97 -4.71
CA GLY A 494 -24.41 -20.94 -3.70
C GLY A 494 -24.70 -20.30 -2.33
N ASP A 495 -25.07 -21.11 -1.34
CA ASP A 495 -25.35 -20.67 0.02
C ASP A 495 -24.06 -20.43 0.81
N VAL A 496 -23.47 -19.26 0.60
CA VAL A 496 -22.19 -18.83 1.20
C VAL A 496 -22.41 -17.82 2.33
N SER A 497 -21.39 -17.60 3.14
CA SER A 497 -21.41 -16.55 4.17
C SER A 497 -21.48 -15.16 3.54
N MET A 498 -21.95 -14.16 4.30
CA MET A 498 -21.99 -12.76 3.84
C MET A 498 -20.59 -12.28 3.40
N LYS A 499 -19.55 -12.70 4.13
CA LYS A 499 -18.15 -12.38 3.84
C LYS A 499 -17.72 -12.93 2.48
N GLU A 500 -17.92 -14.22 2.23
CA GLU A 500 -17.57 -14.85 0.95
C GLU A 500 -18.33 -14.22 -0.21
N PHE A 501 -19.61 -13.90 0.00
CA PHE A 501 -20.41 -13.22 -1.01
C PHE A 501 -19.87 -11.82 -1.34
N ILE A 502 -19.52 -11.04 -0.34
CA ILE A 502 -18.91 -9.71 -0.50
C ILE A 502 -17.55 -9.83 -1.22
N GLU A 503 -16.71 -10.77 -0.80
CA GLU A 503 -15.38 -11.00 -1.42
C GLU A 503 -15.49 -11.39 -2.91
N GLN A 504 -16.46 -12.23 -3.25
CA GLN A 504 -16.67 -12.69 -4.63
C GLN A 504 -17.31 -11.65 -5.54
N THR A 505 -18.25 -10.86 -5.00
CA THR A 505 -19.05 -9.91 -5.78
C THR A 505 -18.46 -8.49 -5.79
N GLY A 506 -17.62 -8.15 -4.81
CA GLY A 506 -17.15 -6.79 -4.58
C GLY A 506 -18.24 -5.83 -4.08
N LEU A 507 -19.39 -6.34 -3.61
CA LEU A 507 -20.40 -5.56 -2.92
C LEU A 507 -19.87 -5.07 -1.57
N THR A 508 -20.54 -4.06 -1.03
CA THR A 508 -20.27 -3.55 0.32
C THR A 508 -21.41 -3.87 1.27
N LEU A 509 -21.18 -3.71 2.57
CA LEU A 509 -22.27 -3.82 3.56
C LEU A 509 -23.39 -2.81 3.26
N GLU A 510 -23.05 -1.60 2.76
CA GLU A 510 -24.02 -0.60 2.35
C GLU A 510 -24.94 -1.09 1.23
N ASP A 511 -24.37 -1.80 0.25
CA ASP A 511 -25.15 -2.34 -0.87
C ASP A 511 -26.14 -3.40 -0.39
N ILE A 512 -25.72 -4.32 0.48
CA ILE A 512 -26.56 -5.38 1.04
C ILE A 512 -27.70 -4.81 1.89
N TYR A 513 -27.36 -3.89 2.81
CA TYR A 513 -28.32 -3.27 3.73
C TYR A 513 -29.06 -2.06 3.15
N SER A 514 -28.90 -1.79 1.85
CA SER A 514 -29.61 -0.70 1.19
C SER A 514 -31.12 -0.90 1.28
N ASN A 515 -31.86 0.20 1.44
CA ASN A 515 -33.33 0.21 1.52
C ASN A 515 -33.93 -0.67 2.65
N GLY A 516 -33.19 -0.85 3.75
CA GLY A 516 -33.64 -1.59 4.92
C GLY A 516 -33.79 -3.10 4.68
N ARG A 517 -33.01 -3.66 3.79
CA ARG A 517 -32.92 -5.09 3.51
C ARG A 517 -31.84 -5.74 4.34
N SER A 518 -31.76 -7.07 4.29
CA SER A 518 -30.78 -7.87 5.02
C SER A 518 -30.21 -9.00 4.18
N TYR A 519 -29.08 -9.56 4.61
CA TYR A 519 -28.47 -10.70 3.91
C TYR A 519 -29.30 -11.97 4.03
N THR A 520 -29.96 -12.20 5.18
CA THR A 520 -30.89 -13.30 5.38
C THR A 520 -32.11 -13.19 4.44
N GLU A 521 -32.62 -11.97 4.20
CA GLU A 521 -33.65 -11.76 3.16
C GLU A 521 -33.12 -12.07 1.76
N LEU A 522 -31.87 -11.75 1.47
CA LEU A 522 -31.23 -12.06 0.18
C LEU A 522 -31.11 -13.57 -0.04
N ARG A 523 -30.66 -14.32 0.99
CA ARG A 523 -30.56 -15.78 0.96
C ARG A 523 -31.90 -16.44 0.69
N ARG A 524 -32.97 -15.98 1.34
CA ARG A 524 -34.32 -16.46 1.10
C ARG A 524 -34.80 -16.16 -0.32
N ALA A 525 -34.58 -14.96 -0.81
CA ALA A 525 -34.93 -14.59 -2.18
C ALA A 525 -34.14 -15.40 -3.23
N ALA A 526 -32.91 -15.84 -2.90
CA ALA A 526 -32.12 -16.75 -3.72
C ALA A 526 -32.65 -18.19 -3.73
N GLY A 527 -33.59 -18.53 -2.83
CA GLY A 527 -34.23 -19.84 -2.79
C GLY A 527 -33.55 -20.86 -1.89
N PHE A 528 -32.68 -20.42 -0.98
CA PHE A 528 -32.11 -21.31 0.03
C PHE A 528 -33.11 -21.67 1.11
N ASP A 529 -33.02 -22.92 1.62
CA ASP A 529 -33.94 -23.44 2.60
C ASP A 529 -33.76 -22.80 3.96
N LEU A 530 -34.58 -21.83 4.27
CA LEU A 530 -34.64 -21.09 5.54
C LEU A 530 -36.03 -21.13 6.10
N ALA A 531 -36.16 -21.27 7.41
CA ALA A 531 -37.41 -21.23 8.12
C ALA A 531 -38.26 -19.99 7.75
N GLU A 532 -39.60 -20.10 7.80
CA GLU A 532 -40.48 -18.99 7.48
C GLU A 532 -40.23 -17.77 8.36
N MET A 533 -40.11 -16.59 7.74
CA MET A 533 -39.72 -15.36 8.46
C MET A 533 -40.93 -14.74 9.20
N GLN A 534 -40.73 -14.48 10.47
CA GLN A 534 -41.72 -13.75 11.25
C GLN A 534 -41.54 -12.23 11.07
N ASP A 535 -42.64 -11.46 11.25
CA ASP A 535 -42.59 -9.99 11.12
C ASP A 535 -41.62 -9.32 12.09
N LYS A 536 -41.51 -9.84 13.33
CA LYS A 536 -40.58 -9.37 14.32
C LYS A 536 -39.10 -9.64 13.89
N GLU A 537 -38.84 -10.82 13.37
CA GLU A 537 -37.54 -11.22 12.83
C GLU A 537 -37.13 -10.28 11.70
N LYS A 538 -37.99 -10.05 10.73
CA LYS A 538 -37.77 -9.13 9.62
C LYS A 538 -37.43 -7.72 10.09
N THR A 539 -38.11 -7.27 11.12
CA THR A 539 -37.87 -5.94 11.69
C THR A 539 -36.50 -5.87 12.39
N LEU A 540 -36.12 -6.90 13.14
CA LEU A 540 -34.81 -7.00 13.78
C LEU A 540 -33.68 -7.05 12.75
N LEU A 541 -33.81 -7.82 11.69
CA LEU A 541 -32.84 -7.92 10.60
C LEU A 541 -32.56 -6.55 9.96
N ARG A 542 -33.54 -5.68 9.85
CA ARG A 542 -33.37 -4.27 9.45
C ARG A 542 -32.53 -3.48 10.48
N GLY A 543 -32.70 -3.80 11.76
CA GLY A 543 -31.93 -3.22 12.86
C GLY A 543 -30.45 -3.61 12.82
N VAL A 544 -30.15 -4.85 12.40
CA VAL A 544 -28.78 -5.33 12.25
C VAL A 544 -27.96 -4.44 11.33
N GLY A 545 -28.51 -3.96 10.23
CA GLY A 545 -27.82 -3.04 9.34
C GLY A 545 -27.34 -1.72 9.99
N ARG A 546 -27.82 -1.39 11.20
CA ARG A 546 -27.42 -0.18 11.91
C ARG A 546 -26.08 -0.31 12.64
N ILE A 547 -25.56 -1.53 12.85
CA ILE A 547 -24.27 -1.76 13.50
C ILE A 547 -23.06 -1.73 12.54
N ARG A 548 -23.26 -1.40 11.27
CA ARG A 548 -22.21 -1.34 10.24
C ARG A 548 -21.07 -0.38 10.53
N HIS A 549 -21.30 0.62 11.40
CA HIS A 549 -20.31 1.61 11.80
C HIS A 549 -19.30 1.11 12.83
N ILE A 550 -19.49 -0.11 13.36
CA ILE A 550 -18.60 -0.66 14.39
C ILE A 550 -17.20 -0.88 13.79
N ASP A 551 -16.21 -0.15 14.31
CA ASP A 551 -14.83 -0.09 13.85
C ASP A 551 -13.79 -0.47 14.94
N ASP A 552 -14.24 -0.97 16.09
CA ASP A 552 -13.38 -1.32 17.23
C ASP A 552 -13.27 -2.85 17.36
N LEU A 553 -12.07 -3.41 17.11
CA LEU A 553 -11.81 -4.85 17.17
C LEU A 553 -12.10 -5.49 18.53
N ALA A 554 -11.84 -4.79 19.63
CA ALA A 554 -12.10 -5.37 20.94
C ALA A 554 -13.61 -5.47 21.20
N ARG A 555 -14.38 -4.43 20.81
CA ARG A 555 -15.84 -4.44 20.85
C ARG A 555 -16.40 -5.56 19.96
N ILE A 556 -15.88 -5.70 18.74
CA ILE A 556 -16.27 -6.78 17.81
C ILE A 556 -16.00 -8.15 18.43
N ARG A 557 -14.81 -8.39 18.99
CA ARG A 557 -14.45 -9.66 19.65
C ARG A 557 -15.40 -9.98 20.80
N GLN A 558 -15.70 -9.00 21.64
CA GLN A 558 -16.59 -9.18 22.78
C GLN A 558 -18.04 -9.45 22.34
N TYR A 559 -18.56 -8.73 21.34
CA TYR A 559 -19.88 -9.04 20.77
C TYR A 559 -19.95 -10.43 20.18
N ARG A 560 -18.92 -10.86 19.45
CA ARG A 560 -18.84 -12.23 18.92
C ARG A 560 -18.85 -13.28 20.03
N SER A 561 -18.11 -13.04 21.12
CA SER A 561 -18.10 -13.95 22.28
C SER A 561 -19.48 -14.12 22.89
N PHE A 562 -20.25 -13.03 23.05
CA PHE A 562 -21.62 -13.11 23.57
C PHE A 562 -22.56 -13.85 22.62
N LEU A 563 -22.48 -13.58 21.32
CA LEU A 563 -23.42 -14.09 20.32
C LEU A 563 -23.11 -15.52 19.87
N SER A 564 -21.93 -16.04 20.17
CA SER A 564 -21.51 -17.41 19.82
C SER A 564 -22.18 -18.49 20.68
N THR A 565 -22.86 -18.12 21.78
CA THR A 565 -23.57 -19.02 22.65
C THR A 565 -25.08 -19.00 22.34
N ASP A 566 -25.73 -20.17 22.41
CA ASP A 566 -27.18 -20.25 22.25
C ASP A 566 -27.94 -19.76 23.48
N ASP A 567 -27.31 -19.75 24.64
CA ASP A 567 -27.87 -19.25 25.88
C ASP A 567 -27.78 -17.72 25.97
N ILE A 568 -28.86 -17.10 26.42
CA ILE A 568 -28.90 -15.65 26.67
C ILE A 568 -27.96 -15.32 27.83
N PRO A 569 -26.99 -14.43 27.67
CA PRO A 569 -26.12 -14.00 28.74
C PRO A 569 -26.93 -13.37 29.89
N LYS A 570 -26.82 -13.92 31.11
CA LYS A 570 -27.48 -13.37 32.28
C LYS A 570 -26.82 -12.07 32.69
N LEU A 571 -27.48 -10.92 32.44
CA LEU A 571 -26.91 -9.60 32.75
C LEU A 571 -26.42 -9.44 34.19
N GLY A 572 -27.09 -10.12 35.14
CA GLY A 572 -26.69 -10.10 36.56
C GLY A 572 -25.35 -10.77 36.86
N SER A 573 -24.87 -11.71 36.01
CA SER A 573 -23.60 -12.41 36.17
C SER A 573 -22.44 -11.74 35.45
N LEU A 574 -22.70 -10.76 34.60
CA LEU A 574 -21.69 -10.01 33.86
C LEU A 574 -21.11 -8.87 34.71
N ASN A 575 -19.83 -8.56 34.50
CA ASN A 575 -19.24 -7.35 35.05
C ASN A 575 -19.90 -6.08 34.46
N ALA A 576 -19.65 -4.94 35.06
CA ALA A 576 -20.31 -3.69 34.66
C ALA A 576 -20.00 -3.28 33.21
N PHE A 577 -18.77 -3.51 32.77
CA PHE A 577 -18.32 -3.20 31.41
C PHE A 577 -19.04 -4.08 30.36
N ASP A 578 -19.02 -5.38 30.52
CA ASP A 578 -19.67 -6.34 29.61
C ASP A 578 -21.19 -6.16 29.54
N ARG A 579 -21.81 -5.85 30.69
CA ARG A 579 -23.23 -5.55 30.75
C ARG A 579 -23.62 -4.31 29.94
N ARG A 580 -22.85 -3.25 30.04
CA ARG A 580 -23.05 -2.02 29.25
C ARG A 580 -22.81 -2.27 27.77
N LEU A 581 -21.73 -3.00 27.44
CA LEU A 581 -21.41 -3.35 26.07
C LEU A 581 -22.54 -4.13 25.39
N LEU A 582 -23.09 -5.13 26.11
CA LEU A 582 -24.20 -5.92 25.60
C LEU A 582 -25.49 -5.08 25.43
N ARG A 583 -25.74 -4.12 26.35
CA ARG A 583 -26.84 -3.16 26.23
C ARG A 583 -26.68 -2.24 25.01
N MET A 584 -25.47 -1.80 24.72
CA MET A 584 -25.19 -0.98 23.52
C MET A 584 -25.58 -1.73 22.24
N LEU A 585 -25.19 -3.00 22.11
CA LEU A 585 -25.53 -3.83 20.97
C LEU A 585 -27.06 -4.02 20.86
N SER A 586 -27.71 -4.41 21.96
CA SER A 586 -29.16 -4.64 21.94
C SER A 586 -29.93 -3.38 21.62
N ALA A 587 -29.57 -2.24 22.22
CA ALA A 587 -30.23 -0.96 21.98
C ALA A 587 -30.18 -0.53 20.51
N VAL A 588 -29.05 -0.74 19.81
CA VAL A 588 -28.92 -0.40 18.39
C VAL A 588 -29.78 -1.32 17.53
N VAL A 589 -29.70 -2.62 17.73
CA VAL A 589 -30.42 -3.62 16.91
C VAL A 589 -31.93 -3.49 17.12
N THR A 590 -32.39 -3.29 18.39
CA THR A 590 -33.83 -3.18 18.73
C THR A 590 -34.38 -1.77 18.60
N SER A 591 -33.53 -0.77 18.30
CA SER A 591 -33.96 0.62 18.11
C SER A 591 -35.08 0.81 17.07
N VAL A 592 -35.24 -0.16 16.17
CA VAL A 592 -36.39 -0.22 15.22
C VAL A 592 -37.76 -0.32 15.90
N PHE A 593 -37.81 -0.83 17.15
CA PHE A 593 -39.01 -0.92 17.97
C PHE A 593 -39.14 0.25 18.96
N LYS A 594 -38.24 1.23 18.92
CA LYS A 594 -38.19 2.34 19.89
C LYS A 594 -37.97 1.90 21.34
N MET A 595 -37.23 0.83 21.53
CA MET A 595 -36.86 0.29 22.84
C MET A 595 -35.46 0.83 23.25
N ASN A 596 -35.11 0.78 24.54
CA ASN A 596 -33.98 1.51 25.12
C ASN A 596 -32.84 0.62 25.69
N GLY A 597 -32.77 -0.67 25.38
CA GLY A 597 -31.66 -1.54 25.78
C GLY A 597 -31.85 -2.26 27.12
N GLY A 598 -32.94 -3.01 27.31
CA GLY A 598 -33.21 -3.81 28.51
C GLY A 598 -33.09 -5.33 28.29
N ASP A 599 -33.44 -6.11 29.31
CA ASP A 599 -33.38 -7.57 29.27
C ASP A 599 -34.34 -8.15 28.21
N GLU A 600 -35.52 -7.55 28.03
CA GLU A 600 -36.53 -7.97 27.03
C GLU A 600 -35.97 -7.84 25.59
N GLU A 601 -35.11 -6.88 25.32
CA GLU A 601 -34.52 -6.68 24.00
C GLU A 601 -33.44 -7.72 23.69
N LEU A 602 -32.72 -8.18 24.69
CA LEU A 602 -31.80 -9.30 24.55
C LEU A 602 -32.54 -10.59 24.21
N GLU A 603 -33.64 -10.86 24.91
CA GLU A 603 -34.50 -12.01 24.60
C GLU A 603 -34.94 -12.02 23.16
N LEU A 604 -35.33 -10.85 22.59
CA LEU A 604 -35.71 -10.73 21.19
C LEU A 604 -34.57 -11.11 20.22
N ILE A 605 -33.32 -10.74 20.50
CA ILE A 605 -32.18 -11.09 19.65
C ILE A 605 -31.92 -12.59 19.69
N TRP A 606 -32.02 -13.21 20.88
CA TRP A 606 -31.78 -14.65 21.05
C TRP A 606 -32.95 -15.51 20.58
N GLN A 607 -34.17 -14.96 20.55
CA GLN A 607 -35.34 -15.65 20.02
C GLN A 607 -35.19 -16.06 18.55
N PHE A 608 -34.36 -15.30 17.76
CA PHE A 608 -34.17 -15.53 16.33
C PHE A 608 -32.70 -15.87 16.00
N PRO A 609 -32.36 -17.16 15.83
CA PRO A 609 -31.01 -17.57 15.47
C PRO A 609 -30.48 -16.90 14.19
N SER A 610 -31.35 -16.63 13.23
CA SER A 610 -31.02 -15.92 11.98
C SER A 610 -30.49 -14.49 12.22
N VAL A 611 -31.07 -13.78 13.21
CA VAL A 611 -30.64 -12.43 13.60
C VAL A 611 -29.24 -12.48 14.22
N ARG A 612 -29.02 -13.41 15.15
CA ARG A 612 -27.69 -13.61 15.76
C ARG A 612 -26.64 -13.95 14.71
N GLN A 613 -26.97 -14.87 13.82
CA GLN A 613 -26.06 -15.29 12.75
C GLN A 613 -25.74 -14.13 11.80
N GLU A 614 -26.71 -13.30 11.47
CA GLU A 614 -26.49 -12.13 10.60
C GLU A 614 -25.63 -11.07 11.30
N ILE A 615 -25.81 -10.84 12.60
CA ILE A 615 -24.92 -9.98 13.38
C ILE A 615 -23.50 -10.53 13.37
N LEU A 616 -23.30 -11.83 13.59
CA LEU A 616 -21.99 -12.47 13.55
C LEU A 616 -21.31 -12.32 12.20
N TRP A 617 -22.02 -12.52 11.09
CA TRP A 617 -21.50 -12.31 9.74
C TRP A 617 -21.12 -10.86 9.47
N LEU A 618 -21.96 -9.91 9.91
CA LEU A 618 -21.66 -8.49 9.75
C LEU A 618 -20.42 -8.11 10.54
N LEU A 619 -20.31 -8.55 11.79
CA LEU A 619 -19.12 -8.32 12.62
C LEU A 619 -17.86 -8.98 12.04
N ASP A 620 -17.99 -10.15 11.39
CA ASP A 620 -16.87 -10.81 10.70
C ASP A 620 -16.38 -9.99 9.50
N VAL A 621 -17.29 -9.43 8.72
CA VAL A 621 -16.94 -8.51 7.62
C VAL A 621 -16.32 -7.23 8.18
N SER A 622 -16.93 -6.61 9.19
CA SER A 622 -16.43 -5.38 9.79
C SER A 622 -15.03 -5.57 10.40
N SER A 623 -14.75 -6.71 11.04
CA SER A 623 -13.45 -6.99 11.66
C SER A 623 -12.29 -6.97 10.69
N LYS A 624 -12.53 -7.20 9.40
CA LYS A 624 -11.50 -7.19 8.35
C LYS A 624 -11.21 -5.80 7.78
N VAL A 625 -12.11 -4.86 7.99
CA VAL A 625 -12.01 -3.49 7.48
C VAL A 625 -11.44 -2.55 8.55
N VAL A 626 -11.31 -3.02 9.80
CA VAL A 626 -10.79 -2.22 10.90
C VAL A 626 -9.27 -2.15 10.82
N ASP A 627 -8.77 -1.01 10.39
CA ASP A 627 -7.35 -0.73 10.19
C ASP A 627 -6.70 -0.01 11.37
N VAL A 628 -7.48 0.46 12.36
CA VAL A 628 -6.99 1.35 13.43
C VAL A 628 -7.08 0.67 14.79
N VAL A 629 -6.00 0.79 15.58
CA VAL A 629 -6.00 0.39 17.00
C VAL A 629 -6.54 1.54 17.84
N HIS A 630 -7.74 1.40 18.35
CA HIS A 630 -8.36 2.40 19.21
C HIS A 630 -7.80 2.34 20.64
N ARG A 631 -7.52 3.50 21.23
CA ARG A 631 -6.95 3.62 22.58
C ARG A 631 -8.03 3.56 23.64
N GLU A 632 -7.68 2.98 24.79
CA GLU A 632 -8.51 3.03 25.98
C GLU A 632 -8.37 4.38 26.67
N PHE A 633 -9.38 4.79 27.45
CA PHE A 633 -9.26 5.96 28.29
C PHE A 633 -8.27 5.69 29.43
N SER A 634 -7.44 6.67 29.75
CA SER A 634 -6.39 6.55 30.79
C SER A 634 -6.94 6.48 32.22
N ASP A 635 -8.20 6.76 32.45
CA ASP A 635 -8.82 6.91 33.77
C ASP A 635 -9.62 5.68 34.23
N GLN A 636 -9.40 4.50 33.64
CA GLN A 636 -10.02 3.20 34.00
C GLN A 636 -11.55 3.26 34.20
N ARG A 637 -12.24 4.09 33.42
CA ARG A 637 -13.71 4.16 33.49
C ARG A 637 -14.32 2.82 33.07
N GLU A 638 -15.30 2.35 33.80
CA GLU A 638 -16.12 1.18 33.44
C GLU A 638 -17.06 1.45 32.26
N ILE A 639 -16.69 2.34 31.35
CA ILE A 639 -17.49 2.73 30.18
C ILE A 639 -16.88 2.04 28.97
N PRO A 640 -17.63 1.24 28.21
CA PRO A 640 -17.12 0.48 27.07
C PRO A 640 -16.98 1.36 25.81
N LEU A 641 -16.38 2.53 25.93
CA LEU A 641 -16.08 3.44 24.85
C LEU A 641 -14.55 3.54 24.67
N ARG A 642 -14.10 3.74 23.45
CA ARG A 642 -12.69 3.90 23.08
C ARG A 642 -12.48 5.21 22.34
N ILE A 643 -11.30 5.81 22.51
CA ILE A 643 -10.93 7.05 21.83
C ILE A 643 -10.87 6.79 20.33
N HIS A 644 -11.48 7.67 19.55
CA HIS A 644 -11.57 7.61 18.08
C HIS A 644 -12.42 6.49 17.47
N ALA A 645 -13.04 5.62 18.28
CA ALA A 645 -13.98 4.65 17.75
C ALA A 645 -15.35 5.29 17.43
N LEU A 646 -16.03 4.75 16.43
CA LEU A 646 -17.33 5.23 16.01
C LEU A 646 -18.46 4.65 16.86
N TYR A 647 -19.36 5.50 17.32
CA TYR A 647 -20.53 5.14 18.10
C TYR A 647 -21.77 5.88 17.60
N SER A 648 -22.88 5.19 17.52
CA SER A 648 -24.17 5.83 17.32
C SER A 648 -24.61 6.57 18.60
N LYS A 649 -25.50 7.57 18.43
CA LYS A 649 -26.11 8.26 19.59
C LYS A 649 -26.78 7.27 20.55
N ILE A 650 -27.39 6.22 20.03
CA ILE A 650 -28.10 5.21 20.81
C ILE A 650 -27.12 4.42 21.68
N GLU A 651 -25.96 4.02 21.13
CA GLU A 651 -24.91 3.33 21.89
C GLU A 651 -24.37 4.17 23.03
N ILE A 652 -24.08 5.45 22.77
CA ILE A 652 -23.59 6.40 23.80
C ILE A 652 -24.62 6.55 24.94
N GLN A 653 -25.92 6.56 24.61
CA GLN A 653 -26.96 6.65 25.62
C GLN A 653 -27.14 5.35 26.42
N ALA A 654 -26.80 4.20 25.85
CA ALA A 654 -26.89 2.89 26.48
C ALA A 654 -25.62 2.50 27.27
N ALA A 655 -24.48 3.13 26.99
CA ALA A 655 -23.21 2.95 27.67
C ALA A 655 -23.20 3.53 29.08
#